data_ee8160565e31331f1e4926d46e631d0c
#
_entry.id   ee8160565e31331f1e4926d46e631d0c
#
_cell.length_a   1.000
_cell.length_b   1.000
_cell.length_c   1.000
_cell.angle_alpha   90.00
_cell.angle_beta   90.00
_cell.angle_gamma   90.00
#
_symmetry.space_group_name_H-M   'P 1'
#
loop_
_entity.id
_entity.type
_entity.pdbx_description
1 polymer ?
#
loop_
_entity_poly.entity_id
_entity_poly.type
_entity_poly.pdbx_seq_one_letter_code
_entity_poly.pdbx_strand_id
1 'polypeptide(L)'
;MKKHIFTSITICLSILGYSQYLSPKSQDRAIKKERKELVKQYAKLEKSMKSIHAQKGNAIPPNAYNEQDFQETMNPKTGAPEFYKLLDLKADLDAGKFKPKEPLSLLTNIGGNNGSDKSVINQPWTERGPYRVGGRTRAIMFDPNDQSGKRVFAGGVSGGLWRNDDITSSVSEWQPISTFWSNTSISSISYDPNNPMTFYVGTGECETGDAIGSGIWKTTDGGATWTNIFVLPPYYNGTTRNGNFYINDVKVRNNNGVSEIYAGVSGGNISINFNDGFSGLMQAGLYKSTDGGATFNKISALSVPENPNLGLSVQQIEIGADNAVWVSTRTSRYSSGASSGGKIYRSTDGTTFTKIYDANISGARVKMGLSKTNPLKAYVLMSASEPVRILKTVNGGATWVATNDASPTITLPQDADTGIPTNDFTRGQAFYDLVITPDPVNDEIVYTGGIDLFKSTDGAASWKQISKWSNNNNLASLTASLVHADQHAIVFNPKNPQQMLFGNDGGIFYAANNTNFNSSVAILARNTRYNVTQFYGATLNPVKTPNDEEFLAGAQDNGTSRFAGGPLANNFYNVSSYYGGDGCHTEFDDQGLYKVYSYVYNNHFITAPNGSNYSLFAVNNGLFVNILAVDRNMDVFYSTISGYTMNRATGLKTNNAYVKSTISAGTASGDRISKISVSPYTTTSSTLFLGTNSGKIIKMINADTTPVSTVIATPFVGNVSDIKFGASENEILVTLSNYGETMKNVYFTNDGGATWQNKEGNLPDMPVRAIFMNPTKPSEVIIGTEMGIWGTANFAAASPTWAQYSDGIGNTRVTKIDYRPSTKTLLAATYGRGAWTSTNTNVLAVQNTASSKENFKIYPNPSRGSLYIKYEESKFRKLNISLFDASGKKVFARNNVGSDEEMITTLPKGFYILKAENGTETVYTTPVIIR
;
A
#
# COMPACT_ATOMS: atom_id res chain seq x y z
N MET A 1 -14.24 37.06 -34.23
CA MET A 1 -13.86 35.82 -33.50
C MET A 1 -12.65 35.06 -34.05
N LYS A 2 -11.80 35.65 -34.91
CA LYS A 2 -10.58 35.01 -35.44
C LYS A 2 -9.26 35.74 -35.10
N LYS A 3 -9.28 36.78 -34.29
CA LYS A 3 -8.09 37.55 -33.89
C LYS A 3 -7.57 37.31 -32.47
N HIS A 4 -8.28 36.55 -31.62
CA HIS A 4 -7.82 36.26 -30.26
C HIS A 4 -7.19 34.87 -30.10
N ILE A 5 -7.26 33.97 -31.08
CA ILE A 5 -6.64 32.64 -31.03
C ILE A 5 -5.14 32.66 -31.34
N PHE A 6 -4.69 33.64 -32.16
CA PHE A 6 -3.27 33.74 -32.54
C PHE A 6 -2.38 34.36 -31.45
N THR A 7 -2.94 35.18 -30.55
CA THR A 7 -2.15 35.83 -29.49
C THR A 7 -1.85 34.90 -28.32
N SER A 8 -2.72 33.91 -28.05
CA SER A 8 -2.52 32.96 -26.96
C SER A 8 -1.51 31.85 -27.28
N ILE A 9 -1.40 31.47 -28.56
CA ILE A 9 -0.40 30.47 -29.02
C ILE A 9 1.01 31.08 -29.08
N THR A 10 1.14 32.33 -29.36
CA THR A 10 2.45 33.02 -29.41
C THR A 10 3.02 33.29 -28.03
N ILE A 11 2.16 33.46 -26.99
CA ILE A 11 2.58 33.65 -25.61
C ILE A 11 2.99 32.30 -24.94
N CYS A 12 2.32 31.20 -25.28
CA CYS A 12 2.74 29.86 -24.77
C CYS A 12 4.05 29.37 -25.42
N LEU A 13 4.30 29.68 -26.71
CA LEU A 13 5.56 29.35 -27.37
C LEU A 13 6.73 30.25 -26.91
N SER A 14 6.47 31.46 -26.46
CA SER A 14 7.51 32.34 -25.92
C SER A 14 7.94 31.96 -24.50
N ILE A 15 7.08 31.33 -23.68
CA ILE A 15 7.43 30.88 -22.33
C ILE A 15 8.23 29.58 -22.35
N LEU A 16 7.95 28.65 -23.27
CA LEU A 16 8.75 27.43 -23.47
C LEU A 16 10.12 27.70 -24.12
N GLY A 17 10.27 28.77 -24.90
CA GLY A 17 11.54 29.19 -25.48
C GLY A 17 12.44 29.99 -24.52
N TYR A 18 11.90 30.61 -23.49
CA TYR A 18 12.67 31.44 -22.58
C TYR A 18 13.50 30.65 -21.53
N SER A 19 13.12 29.42 -21.21
CA SER A 19 13.86 28.59 -20.23
C SER A 19 15.20 28.06 -20.80
N GLN A 20 15.36 28.00 -22.11
CA GLN A 20 16.60 27.53 -22.75
C GLN A 20 17.67 28.62 -22.95
N TYR A 21 17.36 29.90 -22.69
CA TYR A 21 18.26 31.04 -22.95
C TYR A 21 18.70 31.80 -21.67
N LEU A 22 18.37 31.30 -20.50
CA LEU A 22 18.88 31.90 -19.26
C LEU A 22 20.38 31.55 -19.08
N SER A 23 21.22 32.54 -18.78
CA SER A 23 22.62 32.27 -18.42
C SER A 23 22.69 31.35 -17.18
N PRO A 24 23.76 30.56 -17.02
CA PRO A 24 23.91 29.67 -15.83
C PRO A 24 23.69 30.38 -14.49
N LYS A 25 24.09 31.65 -14.38
CA LYS A 25 23.84 32.50 -13.18
C LYS A 25 22.36 32.84 -12.98
N SER A 26 21.58 33.02 -14.07
CA SER A 26 20.13 33.29 -13.96
C SER A 26 19.34 32.03 -13.67
N GLN A 27 19.76 30.87 -14.17
CA GLN A 27 19.19 29.57 -13.82
C GLN A 27 19.43 29.24 -12.33
N ASP A 28 20.64 29.43 -11.84
CA ASP A 28 20.99 29.24 -10.41
C ASP A 28 20.16 30.17 -9.49
N ARG A 29 19.93 31.44 -9.92
CA ARG A 29 19.06 32.37 -9.17
C ARG A 29 17.59 31.92 -9.17
N ALA A 30 17.07 31.39 -10.27
CA ALA A 30 15.71 30.88 -10.37
C ALA A 30 15.54 29.67 -9.42
N ILE A 31 16.45 28.68 -9.48
CA ILE A 31 16.46 27.51 -8.62
C ILE A 31 16.53 27.89 -7.13
N LYS A 32 17.42 28.81 -6.76
CA LYS A 32 17.51 29.32 -5.38
C LYS A 32 16.23 29.98 -4.91
N LYS A 33 15.54 30.72 -5.79
CA LYS A 33 14.25 31.36 -5.49
C LYS A 33 13.16 30.29 -5.28
N GLU A 34 13.04 29.32 -6.19
CA GLU A 34 12.07 28.23 -6.09
C GLU A 34 12.28 27.39 -4.83
N ARG A 35 13.52 27.05 -4.50
CA ARG A 35 13.85 26.36 -3.23
C ARG A 35 13.44 27.17 -2.00
N LYS A 36 13.68 28.49 -2.01
CA LYS A 36 13.28 29.35 -0.89
C LYS A 36 11.77 29.39 -0.71
N GLU A 37 11.01 29.44 -1.80
CA GLU A 37 9.55 29.39 -1.71
C GLU A 37 9.06 28.02 -1.27
N LEU A 38 9.65 26.92 -1.75
CA LEU A 38 9.33 25.56 -1.33
C LEU A 38 9.58 25.37 0.17
N VAL A 39 10.74 25.80 0.69
CA VAL A 39 11.07 25.75 2.12
C VAL A 39 10.08 26.54 2.97
N LYS A 40 9.62 27.69 2.52
CA LYS A 40 8.57 28.47 3.20
C LYS A 40 7.22 27.71 3.23
N GLN A 41 6.88 27.04 2.14
CA GLN A 41 5.67 26.22 2.07
C GLN A 41 5.76 25.03 3.04
N TYR A 42 6.88 24.32 3.09
CA TYR A 42 7.11 23.26 4.08
C TYR A 42 7.00 23.75 5.52
N ALA A 43 7.64 24.90 5.86
CA ALA A 43 7.57 25.49 7.19
C ALA A 43 6.14 25.89 7.57
N LYS A 44 5.37 26.43 6.62
CA LYS A 44 3.95 26.77 6.83
C LYS A 44 3.11 25.50 7.08
N LEU A 45 3.36 24.47 6.29
CA LEU A 45 2.66 23.19 6.38
C LEU A 45 2.94 22.51 7.72
N GLU A 46 4.22 22.42 8.12
CA GLU A 46 4.64 21.85 9.41
C GLU A 46 4.02 22.58 10.59
N LYS A 47 3.99 23.91 10.55
CA LYS A 47 3.32 24.72 11.59
C LYS A 47 1.83 24.44 11.67
N SER A 48 1.17 24.28 10.51
CA SER A 48 -0.25 23.95 10.41
C SER A 48 -0.54 22.57 11.01
N MET A 49 0.28 21.56 10.67
CA MET A 49 0.14 20.20 11.19
C MET A 49 0.38 20.13 12.70
N LYS A 50 1.41 20.80 13.23
CA LYS A 50 1.64 20.93 14.68
C LYS A 50 0.45 21.53 15.42
N SER A 51 -0.26 22.48 14.82
CA SER A 51 -1.45 23.07 15.43
C SER A 51 -2.62 22.08 15.49
N ILE A 52 -2.76 21.17 14.52
CA ILE A 52 -3.76 20.10 14.53
C ILE A 52 -3.44 19.07 15.59
N HIS A 53 -2.18 18.65 15.69
CA HIS A 53 -1.73 17.72 16.74
C HIS A 53 -1.97 18.28 18.15
N ALA A 54 -1.67 19.57 18.36
CA ALA A 54 -1.93 20.24 19.64
C ALA A 54 -3.41 20.30 20.01
N GLN A 55 -4.32 20.32 19.02
CA GLN A 55 -5.77 20.30 19.24
C GLN A 55 -6.31 18.89 19.52
N LYS A 56 -5.59 17.83 19.12
CA LYS A 56 -6.01 16.43 19.25
C LYS A 56 -5.49 15.72 20.49
N GLY A 57 -4.73 16.41 21.37
CA GLY A 57 -4.10 15.79 22.54
C GLY A 57 -2.85 15.00 22.22
N ASN A 58 -2.33 14.23 23.21
CA ASN A 58 -1.07 13.47 23.08
C ASN A 58 -1.19 12.13 22.31
N ALA A 59 -2.33 11.82 21.73
CA ALA A 59 -2.50 10.62 20.92
C ALA A 59 -1.71 10.75 19.62
N ILE A 60 -0.88 9.75 19.32
CA ILE A 60 -0.17 9.65 18.04
C ILE A 60 -1.23 9.34 16.98
N PRO A 61 -1.47 10.23 16.00
CA PRO A 61 -2.47 9.92 14.97
C PRO A 61 -1.99 8.75 14.10
N PRO A 62 -2.85 7.77 13.78
CA PRO A 62 -2.51 6.71 12.82
C PRO A 62 -2.17 7.22 11.42
N ASN A 63 -2.42 8.48 11.13
CA ASN A 63 -2.15 9.14 9.85
C ASN A 63 -0.82 9.93 9.79
N ALA A 64 0.05 9.80 10.79
CA ALA A 64 1.30 10.58 10.82
C ALA A 64 2.23 10.29 9.61
N TYR A 65 2.25 9.04 9.14
CA TYR A 65 2.94 8.70 7.89
C TYR A 65 2.33 9.41 6.68
N ASN A 66 1.01 9.47 6.59
CA ASN A 66 0.33 10.12 5.45
C ASN A 66 0.61 11.61 5.40
N GLU A 67 0.72 12.26 6.56
CA GLU A 67 1.12 13.66 6.67
C GLU A 67 2.57 13.85 6.20
N GLN A 68 3.46 12.94 6.56
CA GLN A 68 4.83 12.93 6.06
C GLN A 68 4.88 12.72 4.54
N ASP A 69 4.18 11.70 4.03
CA ASP A 69 4.12 11.37 2.61
C ASP A 69 3.50 12.51 1.77
N PHE A 70 2.48 13.17 2.29
CA PHE A 70 1.90 14.37 1.68
C PHE A 70 2.95 15.47 1.47
N GLN A 71 3.79 15.74 2.48
CA GLN A 71 4.86 16.72 2.36
C GLN A 71 5.91 16.30 1.34
N GLU A 72 6.26 15.01 1.33
CA GLU A 72 7.31 14.46 0.48
C GLU A 72 6.90 14.35 -0.99
N THR A 73 5.58 14.28 -1.28
CA THR A 73 5.05 14.08 -2.63
C THR A 73 4.37 15.31 -3.22
N MET A 74 4.12 16.34 -2.44
CA MET A 74 3.42 17.53 -2.92
C MET A 74 4.09 18.18 -4.13
N ASN A 75 3.29 18.67 -5.07
CA ASN A 75 3.77 19.55 -6.11
C ASN A 75 4.16 20.91 -5.49
N PRO A 76 5.41 21.37 -5.63
CA PRO A 76 5.87 22.61 -5.01
C PRO A 76 5.10 23.87 -5.46
N LYS A 77 4.45 23.84 -6.61
CA LYS A 77 3.67 24.98 -7.14
C LYS A 77 2.27 25.05 -6.55
N THR A 78 1.62 23.89 -6.39
CA THR A 78 0.25 23.82 -5.88
C THR A 78 0.21 23.62 -4.37
N GLY A 79 1.31 23.10 -3.79
CA GLY A 79 1.43 22.77 -2.40
C GLY A 79 0.59 21.55 -1.98
N ALA A 80 0.22 20.67 -2.93
CA ALA A 80 -0.55 19.45 -2.70
C ALA A 80 -0.07 18.34 -3.64
N PRO A 81 -0.15 17.06 -3.23
CA PRO A 81 -0.01 15.93 -4.13
C PRO A 81 -1.08 15.94 -5.23
N GLU A 82 -0.70 15.55 -6.43
CA GLU A 82 -1.60 15.51 -7.59
C GLU A 82 -2.04 14.08 -7.90
N PHE A 83 -2.64 13.43 -6.91
CA PHE A 83 -3.05 12.02 -6.97
C PHE A 83 -3.94 11.68 -8.17
N TYR A 84 -4.72 12.62 -8.68
CA TYR A 84 -5.57 12.41 -9.87
C TYR A 84 -4.77 11.97 -11.10
N LYS A 85 -3.48 12.33 -11.19
CA LYS A 85 -2.58 11.91 -12.28
C LYS A 85 -2.37 10.39 -12.31
N LEU A 86 -2.47 9.73 -11.17
CA LEU A 86 -2.39 8.27 -11.11
C LEU A 86 -3.62 7.60 -11.73
N LEU A 87 -4.79 8.24 -11.69
CA LEU A 87 -5.99 7.73 -12.39
C LEU A 87 -5.83 7.87 -13.91
N ASP A 88 -5.29 9.01 -14.38
CA ASP A 88 -4.99 9.21 -15.79
C ASP A 88 -3.92 8.20 -16.26
N LEU A 89 -2.85 8.03 -15.49
CA LEU A 89 -1.80 7.07 -15.77
C LEU A 89 -2.33 5.63 -15.85
N LYS A 90 -3.29 5.29 -14.99
CA LYS A 90 -3.90 3.98 -15.08
C LYS A 90 -4.61 3.76 -16.43
N ALA A 91 -5.41 4.67 -16.86
CA ALA A 91 -6.07 4.54 -18.14
C ALA A 91 -5.04 4.29 -19.26
N ASP A 92 -3.89 4.97 -19.18
CA ASP A 92 -2.77 4.75 -20.10
C ASP A 92 -2.14 3.35 -19.97
N LEU A 93 -1.97 2.84 -18.74
CA LEU A 93 -1.45 1.49 -18.48
C LEU A 93 -2.42 0.40 -18.96
N ASP A 94 -3.71 0.57 -18.71
CA ASP A 94 -4.75 -0.35 -19.18
C ASP A 94 -4.82 -0.39 -20.70
N ALA A 95 -4.61 0.78 -21.36
CA ALA A 95 -4.49 0.86 -22.81
C ALA A 95 -3.16 0.27 -23.36
N GLY A 96 -2.25 -0.17 -22.48
CA GLY A 96 -0.96 -0.75 -22.88
C GLY A 96 0.10 0.24 -23.35
N LYS A 97 -0.06 1.54 -23.07
CA LYS A 97 0.84 2.61 -23.55
C LYS A 97 2.29 2.44 -23.13
N PHE A 98 2.52 1.93 -21.92
CA PHE A 98 3.86 1.77 -21.33
C PHE A 98 4.30 0.31 -21.25
N LYS A 99 3.65 -0.60 -21.96
CA LYS A 99 4.12 -1.98 -22.06
C LYS A 99 5.43 -2.02 -22.82
N PRO A 100 6.37 -2.90 -22.46
CA PRO A 100 7.56 -3.16 -23.26
C PRO A 100 7.16 -3.45 -24.70
N LYS A 101 7.75 -2.76 -25.68
CA LYS A 101 7.41 -2.90 -27.11
C LYS A 101 7.76 -4.26 -27.69
N GLU A 102 8.68 -4.99 -27.03
CA GLU A 102 9.07 -6.35 -27.38
C GLU A 102 9.05 -7.19 -26.09
N PRO A 103 8.62 -8.46 -26.13
CA PRO A 103 9.00 -9.37 -25.07
C PRO A 103 10.53 -9.39 -25.02
N LEU A 104 11.11 -8.98 -23.93
CA LEU A 104 12.55 -8.77 -23.80
C LEU A 104 13.42 -10.04 -24.03
N SER A 105 12.81 -11.18 -24.29
CA SER A 105 13.49 -12.37 -24.80
C SER A 105 14.19 -12.17 -26.16
N LEU A 106 13.80 -11.16 -26.93
CA LEU A 106 14.39 -10.87 -28.25
C LEU A 106 15.57 -9.89 -28.21
N LEU A 107 15.72 -9.09 -27.15
CA LEU A 107 16.87 -8.16 -27.05
C LEU A 107 18.17 -8.83 -26.60
N THR A 108 18.14 -10.11 -26.23
CA THR A 108 19.33 -10.86 -25.81
C THR A 108 20.17 -11.41 -26.95
N ASN A 109 19.74 -11.26 -28.22
CA ASN A 109 20.41 -11.89 -29.38
C ASN A 109 21.17 -10.92 -30.33
N ILE A 110 21.33 -9.65 -29.95
CA ILE A 110 22.18 -8.73 -30.74
C ILE A 110 23.54 -8.58 -30.07
N GLY A 111 24.45 -9.48 -30.35
CA GLY A 111 25.89 -9.41 -29.96
C GLY A 111 26.41 -10.74 -29.48
N GLY A 112 27.17 -11.38 -30.34
CA GLY A 112 27.71 -12.72 -30.13
C GLY A 112 28.63 -12.88 -28.91
N ASN A 113 28.65 -14.11 -28.45
CA ASN A 113 29.59 -14.79 -27.57
C ASN A 113 29.68 -14.44 -26.10
N ASN A 114 29.42 -15.49 -25.36
CA ASN A 114 29.76 -15.84 -23.98
C ASN A 114 28.73 -15.39 -22.91
N GLY A 115 28.01 -16.45 -22.45
CA GLY A 115 27.07 -16.45 -21.37
C GLY A 115 27.47 -15.68 -20.17
N SER A 116 26.56 -14.88 -19.66
CA SER A 116 26.38 -14.72 -18.25
C SER A 116 25.46 -13.57 -17.84
N ASP A 117 25.26 -12.51 -18.59
CA ASP A 117 24.51 -11.37 -17.99
C ASP A 117 23.10 -11.23 -18.55
N LYS A 118 22.14 -11.95 -17.92
CA LYS A 118 20.73 -11.71 -18.16
C LYS A 118 20.32 -10.36 -17.59
N SER A 119 19.47 -9.65 -18.34
CA SER A 119 18.88 -8.39 -17.93
C SER A 119 18.15 -8.52 -16.59
N VAL A 120 18.41 -7.63 -15.64
CA VAL A 120 17.67 -7.55 -14.36
C VAL A 120 16.24 -7.05 -14.57
N ILE A 121 15.95 -6.36 -15.66
CA ILE A 121 14.66 -5.79 -16.02
C ILE A 121 13.65 -6.89 -16.35
N ASN A 122 14.08 -8.03 -16.84
CA ASN A 122 13.25 -9.13 -17.36
C ASN A 122 13.00 -10.29 -16.42
N GLN A 123 13.44 -10.20 -15.20
CA GLN A 123 13.23 -11.29 -14.27
C GLN A 123 11.85 -11.16 -13.62
N PRO A 124 11.11 -12.28 -13.49
CA PRO A 124 9.81 -12.23 -12.80
C PRO A 124 10.01 -11.87 -11.33
N TRP A 125 9.11 -11.10 -10.81
CA TRP A 125 9.01 -10.81 -9.39
C TRP A 125 8.26 -11.94 -8.68
N THR A 126 8.85 -12.47 -7.62
CA THR A 126 8.28 -13.55 -6.81
C THR A 126 7.82 -12.98 -5.47
N GLU A 127 6.57 -13.20 -5.14
CA GLU A 127 5.99 -12.81 -3.85
C GLU A 127 6.67 -13.55 -2.69
N ARG A 128 6.98 -12.81 -1.61
CA ARG A 128 7.63 -13.34 -0.41
C ARG A 128 6.76 -13.25 0.84
N GLY A 129 5.65 -12.59 0.74
CA GLY A 129 4.73 -12.40 1.84
C GLY A 129 4.90 -11.05 2.55
N PRO A 130 4.48 -11.00 3.82
CA PRO A 130 4.40 -12.07 4.84
C PRO A 130 3.22 -13.03 4.63
N TYR A 131 3.44 -14.32 4.94
CA TYR A 131 2.47 -15.39 4.63
C TYR A 131 1.27 -15.46 5.57
N ARG A 132 1.46 -15.04 6.84
CA ARG A 132 0.43 -15.11 7.89
C ARG A 132 0.18 -13.78 8.60
N VAL A 133 0.78 -12.72 8.13
CA VAL A 133 0.53 -11.36 8.59
C VAL A 133 -0.34 -10.68 7.54
N GLY A 134 -1.43 -10.07 7.97
CA GLY A 134 -2.31 -9.30 7.09
C GLY A 134 -1.89 -7.84 7.03
N GLY A 135 -2.88 -6.96 6.99
CA GLY A 135 -2.74 -5.52 7.02
C GLY A 135 -4.12 -4.87 7.09
N ARG A 136 -4.18 -3.57 7.08
CA ARG A 136 -5.40 -2.79 7.30
C ARG A 136 -6.55 -3.23 6.40
N THR A 137 -7.65 -3.71 7.02
CA THR A 137 -8.81 -4.31 6.33
C THR A 137 -10.11 -3.68 6.80
N ARG A 138 -10.89 -3.14 5.85
CA ARG A 138 -12.15 -2.44 6.14
C ARG A 138 -13.38 -3.09 5.53
N ALA A 139 -13.25 -3.70 4.36
CA ALA A 139 -14.36 -4.29 3.63
C ALA A 139 -14.32 -5.82 3.72
N ILE A 140 -15.39 -6.45 4.21
CA ILE A 140 -15.52 -7.90 4.31
C ILE A 140 -16.96 -8.28 3.93
N MET A 141 -17.11 -9.32 3.10
CA MET A 141 -18.40 -9.86 2.70
C MET A 141 -18.34 -11.37 2.58
N PHE A 142 -19.23 -12.08 3.25
CA PHE A 142 -19.51 -13.48 2.89
C PHE A 142 -20.14 -13.53 1.50
N ASP A 143 -19.71 -14.46 0.65
CA ASP A 143 -20.28 -14.63 -0.68
C ASP A 143 -21.73 -15.12 -0.57
N PRO A 144 -22.73 -14.35 -1.03
CA PRO A 144 -24.13 -14.74 -0.94
C PRO A 144 -24.45 -16.00 -1.78
N ASN A 145 -23.61 -16.30 -2.79
CA ASN A 145 -23.80 -17.44 -3.69
C ASN A 145 -23.18 -18.73 -3.14
N ASP A 146 -22.32 -18.65 -2.14
CA ASP A 146 -21.76 -19.84 -1.51
C ASP A 146 -22.75 -20.43 -0.48
N GLN A 147 -23.36 -21.55 -0.84
CA GLN A 147 -24.32 -22.23 0.02
C GLN A 147 -23.69 -22.80 1.31
N SER A 148 -22.36 -23.06 1.29
CA SER A 148 -21.64 -23.50 2.49
C SER A 148 -21.40 -22.38 3.50
N GLY A 149 -21.52 -21.10 3.10
CA GLY A 149 -21.26 -19.92 3.91
C GLY A 149 -19.78 -19.79 4.31
N LYS A 150 -18.84 -20.32 3.53
CA LYS A 150 -17.42 -20.33 3.85
C LYS A 150 -16.61 -19.35 3.02
N ARG A 151 -17.06 -19.06 1.78
CA ARG A 151 -16.35 -18.13 0.89
C ARG A 151 -16.53 -16.70 1.35
N VAL A 152 -15.41 -15.95 1.33
CA VAL A 152 -15.36 -14.55 1.78
C VAL A 152 -14.56 -13.71 0.80
N PHE A 153 -15.06 -12.50 0.54
CA PHE A 153 -14.31 -11.42 -0.10
C PHE A 153 -13.86 -10.43 0.95
N ALA A 154 -12.63 -9.93 0.81
CA ALA A 154 -12.10 -8.90 1.69
C ALA A 154 -11.24 -7.90 0.93
N GLY A 155 -11.30 -6.65 1.35
CA GLY A 155 -10.57 -5.53 0.78
C GLY A 155 -9.65 -4.85 1.77
N GLY A 156 -8.37 -4.72 1.39
CA GLY A 156 -7.37 -3.96 2.13
C GLY A 156 -7.47 -2.47 1.86
N VAL A 157 -6.97 -1.65 2.78
CA VAL A 157 -6.77 -0.19 2.58
C VAL A 157 -5.74 0.06 1.47
N SER A 158 -4.84 -0.88 1.25
CA SER A 158 -4.03 -1.03 0.05
C SER A 158 -3.93 -2.52 -0.30
N GLY A 159 -3.45 -2.86 -1.50
CA GLY A 159 -3.34 -4.25 -1.93
C GLY A 159 -4.59 -4.84 -2.59
N GLY A 160 -5.68 -4.07 -2.69
CA GLY A 160 -6.85 -4.42 -3.49
C GLY A 160 -7.80 -5.44 -2.85
N LEU A 161 -8.57 -6.14 -3.70
CA LEU A 161 -9.61 -7.10 -3.32
C LEU A 161 -9.09 -8.55 -3.39
N TRP A 162 -9.48 -9.35 -2.39
CA TRP A 162 -9.07 -10.73 -2.21
C TRP A 162 -10.26 -11.65 -1.95
N ARG A 163 -10.10 -12.94 -2.25
CA ARG A 163 -11.08 -13.99 -2.00
C ARG A 163 -10.44 -15.14 -1.20
N ASN A 164 -11.16 -15.67 -0.23
CA ASN A 164 -10.87 -16.91 0.46
C ASN A 164 -12.02 -17.90 0.26
N ASP A 165 -11.74 -19.11 -0.14
CA ASP A 165 -12.77 -20.10 -0.46
C ASP A 165 -13.25 -20.92 0.75
N ASP A 166 -12.49 -20.95 1.87
CA ASP A 166 -12.92 -21.57 3.14
C ASP A 166 -12.34 -20.83 4.35
N ILE A 167 -13.04 -19.78 4.79
CA ILE A 167 -12.60 -18.96 5.94
C ILE A 167 -12.59 -19.72 7.28
N THR A 168 -13.27 -20.84 7.37
CA THR A 168 -13.29 -21.68 8.58
C THR A 168 -11.97 -22.41 8.77
N SER A 169 -11.24 -22.68 7.70
CA SER A 169 -9.92 -23.33 7.72
C SER A 169 -8.79 -22.33 7.97
N SER A 170 -7.91 -22.64 8.92
CA SER A 170 -6.73 -21.82 9.22
C SER A 170 -5.63 -21.91 8.16
N VAL A 171 -5.72 -22.86 7.23
CA VAL A 171 -4.74 -23.08 6.16
C VAL A 171 -5.27 -22.67 4.77
N SER A 172 -6.53 -22.26 4.68
CA SER A 172 -7.09 -21.73 3.43
C SER A 172 -6.38 -20.44 3.02
N GLU A 173 -5.89 -20.40 1.80
CA GLU A 173 -5.15 -19.28 1.26
C GLU A 173 -6.08 -18.23 0.63
N TRP A 174 -5.76 -16.97 0.87
CA TRP A 174 -6.37 -15.86 0.15
C TRP A 174 -5.80 -15.75 -1.26
N GLN A 175 -6.64 -15.43 -2.21
CA GLN A 175 -6.31 -15.24 -3.61
C GLN A 175 -6.62 -13.79 -4.02
N PRO A 176 -5.66 -13.05 -4.62
CA PRO A 176 -5.92 -11.70 -5.09
C PRO A 176 -6.86 -11.71 -6.30
N ILE A 177 -7.74 -10.74 -6.38
CA ILE A 177 -8.57 -10.49 -7.56
C ILE A 177 -7.72 -9.69 -8.56
N SER A 178 -7.25 -10.35 -9.61
CA SER A 178 -6.25 -9.80 -10.54
C SER A 178 -6.70 -8.58 -11.35
N THR A 179 -8.02 -8.37 -11.48
CA THR A 179 -8.60 -7.21 -12.17
C THR A 179 -8.60 -5.95 -11.33
N PHE A 180 -8.37 -6.06 -10.02
CA PHE A 180 -8.27 -4.93 -9.13
C PHE A 180 -6.82 -4.47 -9.01
N TRP A 181 -6.65 -3.17 -8.73
CA TRP A 181 -5.33 -2.59 -8.60
C TRP A 181 -4.87 -2.70 -7.18
N SER A 182 -3.64 -3.04 -7.06
CA SER A 182 -3.02 -3.23 -5.78
C SER A 182 -2.79 -1.94 -4.97
N ASN A 183 -2.84 -0.77 -5.61
CA ASN A 183 -2.77 0.52 -4.93
C ASN A 183 -4.15 1.12 -4.60
N THR A 184 -5.23 0.41 -4.91
CA THR A 184 -6.59 0.89 -4.63
C THR A 184 -7.04 0.39 -3.27
N SER A 185 -7.48 1.31 -2.43
CA SER A 185 -8.16 0.99 -1.17
C SER A 185 -9.56 0.49 -1.45
N ILE A 186 -9.93 -0.62 -0.82
CA ILE A 186 -11.29 -1.14 -0.85
C ILE A 186 -11.97 -0.74 0.46
N SER A 187 -12.91 0.19 0.37
CA SER A 187 -13.61 0.75 1.53
C SER A 187 -14.91 0.03 1.88
N SER A 188 -15.59 -0.51 0.87
CA SER A 188 -16.90 -1.15 1.01
C SER A 188 -17.10 -2.23 -0.04
N ILE A 189 -17.83 -3.29 0.32
CA ILE A 189 -18.31 -4.32 -0.60
C ILE A 189 -19.76 -4.68 -0.26
N SER A 190 -20.61 -4.81 -1.27
CA SER A 190 -22.03 -5.12 -1.11
C SER A 190 -22.53 -5.87 -2.32
N TYR A 191 -23.51 -6.77 -2.12
CA TYR A 191 -24.18 -7.46 -3.21
C TYR A 191 -25.58 -6.89 -3.49
N ASP A 192 -26.11 -7.16 -4.68
CA ASP A 192 -27.47 -6.82 -5.07
C ASP A 192 -28.44 -7.89 -4.54
N PRO A 193 -29.39 -7.53 -3.65
CA PRO A 193 -30.35 -8.50 -3.12
C PRO A 193 -31.31 -9.07 -4.17
N ASN A 194 -31.48 -8.41 -5.32
CA ASN A 194 -32.29 -8.92 -6.44
C ASN A 194 -31.51 -9.86 -7.36
N ASN A 195 -30.16 -9.74 -7.37
CA ASN A 195 -29.26 -10.59 -8.14
C ASN A 195 -27.95 -10.81 -7.38
N PRO A 196 -27.87 -11.85 -6.53
CA PRO A 196 -26.68 -12.10 -5.69
C PRO A 196 -25.38 -12.34 -6.45
N MET A 197 -25.39 -12.57 -7.76
CA MET A 197 -24.18 -12.62 -8.60
C MET A 197 -23.62 -11.23 -8.91
N THR A 198 -24.37 -10.17 -8.61
CA THR A 198 -23.96 -8.78 -8.83
C THR A 198 -23.42 -8.20 -7.52
N PHE A 199 -22.13 -7.78 -7.53
CA PHE A 199 -21.47 -7.09 -6.41
C PHE A 199 -21.06 -5.69 -6.81
N TYR A 200 -20.94 -4.84 -5.80
CA TYR A 200 -20.43 -3.48 -5.91
C TYR A 200 -19.31 -3.26 -4.90
N VAL A 201 -18.24 -2.63 -5.33
CA VAL A 201 -17.07 -2.30 -4.52
C VAL A 201 -16.82 -0.81 -4.57
N GLY A 202 -16.88 -0.17 -3.42
CA GLY A 202 -16.46 1.23 -3.23
C GLY A 202 -14.96 1.30 -2.98
N THR A 203 -14.30 2.33 -3.51
CA THR A 203 -12.85 2.50 -3.42
C THR A 203 -12.45 3.86 -2.86
N GLY A 204 -11.26 3.90 -2.26
CA GLY A 204 -10.68 5.07 -1.60
C GLY A 204 -10.85 5.04 -0.08
N GLU A 205 -9.83 5.48 0.64
CA GLU A 205 -9.81 5.50 2.09
C GLU A 205 -9.70 6.94 2.59
N CYS A 206 -10.73 7.41 3.29
CA CYS A 206 -10.83 8.80 3.72
C CYS A 206 -10.44 9.02 5.18
N GLU A 207 -10.26 7.99 5.98
CA GLU A 207 -9.93 8.11 7.40
C GLU A 207 -8.50 8.62 7.59
N THR A 208 -7.58 8.11 6.82
CA THR A 208 -6.17 8.56 6.80
C THR A 208 -5.83 9.37 5.56
N GLY A 209 -6.63 9.28 4.48
CA GLY A 209 -6.45 10.05 3.25
C GLY A 209 -5.28 9.63 2.38
N ASP A 210 -4.74 8.42 2.59
CA ASP A 210 -3.52 7.94 1.91
C ASP A 210 -3.77 7.03 0.71
N ALA A 211 -4.99 6.57 0.50
CA ALA A 211 -5.30 5.71 -0.63
C ALA A 211 -6.41 6.29 -1.51
N ILE A 212 -6.08 6.46 -2.78
CA ILE A 212 -6.98 7.08 -3.76
C ILE A 212 -8.13 6.13 -4.08
N GLY A 213 -9.34 6.70 -4.23
CA GLY A 213 -10.47 6.03 -4.82
C GLY A 213 -10.45 6.09 -6.34
N SER A 214 -10.85 5.01 -6.97
CA SER A 214 -11.12 4.92 -8.42
C SER A 214 -12.62 4.82 -8.72
N GLY A 215 -13.47 5.19 -7.76
CA GLY A 215 -14.93 5.14 -7.91
C GLY A 215 -15.54 3.81 -7.44
N ILE A 216 -16.63 3.39 -8.13
CA ILE A 216 -17.35 2.14 -7.84
C ILE A 216 -17.12 1.12 -8.94
N TRP A 217 -16.77 -0.09 -8.54
CA TRP A 217 -16.63 -1.24 -9.43
C TRP A 217 -17.79 -2.20 -9.25
N LYS A 218 -18.25 -2.76 -10.37
CA LYS A 218 -19.36 -3.71 -10.45
C LYS A 218 -18.92 -5.01 -11.09
N THR A 219 -19.35 -6.13 -10.54
CA THR A 219 -19.36 -7.45 -11.18
C THR A 219 -20.79 -7.93 -11.39
N THR A 220 -21.02 -8.79 -12.38
CA THR A 220 -22.31 -9.46 -12.61
C THR A 220 -22.16 -10.98 -12.67
N ASP A 221 -20.97 -11.49 -12.39
CA ASP A 221 -20.57 -12.89 -12.50
C ASP A 221 -19.94 -13.43 -11.20
N GLY A 222 -20.34 -12.89 -10.05
CA GLY A 222 -19.87 -13.35 -8.73
C GLY A 222 -18.41 -13.01 -8.44
N GLY A 223 -17.87 -11.96 -9.05
CA GLY A 223 -16.52 -11.47 -8.80
C GLY A 223 -15.45 -11.98 -9.76
N ALA A 224 -15.83 -12.63 -10.87
CA ALA A 224 -14.86 -13.08 -11.87
C ALA A 224 -14.37 -11.94 -12.76
N THR A 225 -15.26 -11.04 -13.18
CA THR A 225 -14.90 -9.84 -13.95
C THR A 225 -15.50 -8.58 -13.33
N TRP A 226 -14.86 -7.44 -13.58
CA TRP A 226 -15.22 -6.17 -12.95
C TRP A 226 -15.18 -5.01 -13.92
N THR A 227 -16.15 -4.11 -13.81
CA THR A 227 -16.25 -2.88 -14.60
C THR A 227 -16.43 -1.69 -13.69
N ASN A 228 -15.72 -0.60 -13.96
CA ASN A 228 -15.93 0.67 -13.25
C ASN A 228 -17.22 1.32 -13.78
N ILE A 229 -18.15 1.66 -12.86
CA ILE A 229 -19.46 2.24 -13.20
C ILE A 229 -19.66 3.65 -12.66
N PHE A 230 -18.78 4.14 -11.80
CA PHE A 230 -18.94 5.45 -11.18
C PHE A 230 -17.59 6.09 -10.89
N VAL A 231 -17.23 7.07 -11.67
CA VAL A 231 -16.05 7.91 -11.49
C VAL A 231 -16.51 9.35 -11.38
N LEU A 232 -16.20 9.98 -10.25
CA LEU A 232 -16.46 11.41 -10.09
C LEU A 232 -15.31 12.19 -10.74
N PRO A 233 -15.61 13.13 -11.64
CA PRO A 233 -14.59 13.99 -12.20
C PRO A 233 -13.96 14.83 -11.07
N PRO A 234 -12.66 15.02 -11.07
CA PRO A 234 -12.01 15.91 -10.12
C PRO A 234 -12.60 17.34 -10.28
N TYR A 235 -12.80 18.00 -9.15
CA TYR A 235 -13.29 19.38 -9.17
C TYR A 235 -12.26 20.31 -9.82
N TYR A 236 -12.74 21.16 -10.74
CA TYR A 236 -11.92 22.18 -11.38
C TYR A 236 -12.34 23.56 -10.85
N ASN A 237 -11.39 24.26 -10.22
CA ASN A 237 -11.52 25.68 -9.97
C ASN A 237 -10.94 26.47 -11.14
N GLY A 238 -11.68 26.51 -12.25
CA GLY A 238 -11.33 27.27 -13.45
C GLY A 238 -10.08 26.83 -14.20
N THR A 239 -8.98 26.55 -13.51
CA THR A 239 -7.69 26.17 -14.10
C THR A 239 -6.95 25.08 -13.36
N THR A 240 -7.39 24.69 -12.15
CA THR A 240 -6.70 23.73 -11.30
C THR A 240 -7.64 22.61 -10.87
N ARG A 241 -7.21 21.35 -11.04
CA ARG A 241 -7.91 20.19 -10.47
C ARG A 241 -7.68 20.20 -8.97
N ASN A 242 -8.70 20.52 -8.19
CA ASN A 242 -8.67 20.47 -6.74
C ASN A 242 -9.67 19.45 -6.25
N GLY A 243 -9.18 18.39 -5.59
CA GLY A 243 -10.01 17.53 -4.79
C GLY A 243 -9.82 16.04 -4.99
N ASN A 244 -9.66 15.39 -3.86
CA ASN A 244 -9.77 13.95 -3.72
C ASN A 244 -11.16 13.64 -3.19
N PHE A 245 -11.73 12.56 -3.66
CA PHE A 245 -12.97 12.01 -3.12
C PHE A 245 -12.83 10.51 -2.91
N TYR A 246 -13.64 9.99 -2.00
CA TYR A 246 -13.60 8.59 -1.59
C TYR A 246 -15.03 8.05 -1.54
N ILE A 247 -15.21 6.82 -2.00
CA ILE A 247 -16.47 6.08 -1.83
C ILE A 247 -16.41 5.36 -0.49
N ASN A 248 -16.99 5.94 0.55
CA ASN A 248 -16.93 5.35 1.89
C ASN A 248 -17.82 4.12 2.05
N ASP A 249 -18.98 4.12 1.39
CA ASP A 249 -19.89 3.00 1.46
C ASP A 249 -20.75 2.89 0.20
N VAL A 250 -21.08 1.64 -0.17
CA VAL A 250 -22.03 1.30 -1.23
C VAL A 250 -23.01 0.27 -0.69
N LYS A 251 -24.32 0.56 -0.81
CA LYS A 251 -25.39 -0.39 -0.44
C LYS A 251 -26.43 -0.48 -1.54
N VAL A 252 -27.06 -1.62 -1.64
CA VAL A 252 -28.16 -1.85 -2.59
C VAL A 252 -29.44 -2.15 -1.82
N ARG A 253 -30.47 -1.40 -2.13
CA ARG A 253 -31.83 -1.58 -1.62
C ARG A 253 -32.68 -2.28 -2.69
N ASN A 254 -33.46 -3.26 -2.29
CA ASN A 254 -34.50 -3.84 -3.15
C ASN A 254 -35.78 -3.00 -3.01
N ASN A 255 -36.12 -2.24 -4.03
CA ASN A 255 -37.39 -1.51 -4.09
C ASN A 255 -38.34 -2.20 -5.07
N ASN A 256 -39.12 -3.17 -4.55
CA ASN A 256 -40.09 -3.93 -5.34
C ASN A 256 -39.50 -4.53 -6.63
N GLY A 257 -38.31 -5.14 -6.53
CA GLY A 257 -37.59 -5.75 -7.65
C GLY A 257 -36.65 -4.78 -8.40
N VAL A 258 -36.68 -3.49 -8.12
CA VAL A 258 -35.71 -2.52 -8.65
C VAL A 258 -34.55 -2.40 -7.70
N SER A 259 -33.32 -2.59 -8.20
CA SER A 259 -32.10 -2.40 -7.42
C SER A 259 -31.74 -0.91 -7.37
N GLU A 260 -31.90 -0.33 -6.21
CA GLU A 260 -31.47 1.04 -5.93
C GLU A 260 -30.08 1.02 -5.31
N ILE A 261 -29.07 1.53 -6.03
CA ILE A 261 -27.68 1.56 -5.60
C ILE A 261 -27.42 2.92 -4.94
N TYR A 262 -27.02 2.91 -3.68
CA TYR A 262 -26.62 4.11 -2.94
C TYR A 262 -25.12 4.15 -2.78
N ALA A 263 -24.52 5.31 -3.07
CA ALA A 263 -23.09 5.55 -2.92
C ALA A 263 -22.85 6.74 -1.97
N GLY A 264 -22.14 6.48 -0.90
CA GLY A 264 -21.71 7.47 0.08
C GLY A 264 -20.35 8.04 -0.28
N VAL A 265 -20.31 9.32 -0.66
CA VAL A 265 -19.08 9.98 -1.10
C VAL A 265 -18.61 10.99 -0.07
N SER A 266 -17.32 10.96 0.25
CA SER A 266 -16.66 11.95 1.11
C SER A 266 -15.53 12.65 0.38
N GLY A 267 -15.24 13.89 0.74
CA GLY A 267 -14.03 14.59 0.35
C GLY A 267 -12.83 14.19 1.21
N GLY A 268 -11.63 14.48 0.73
CA GLY A 268 -10.38 14.14 1.41
C GLY A 268 -10.14 14.96 2.69
N ASN A 269 -9.39 14.36 3.62
CA ASN A 269 -9.05 15.00 4.90
C ASN A 269 -7.84 15.94 4.84
N ILE A 270 -7.04 15.86 3.78
CA ILE A 270 -5.78 16.57 3.67
C ILE A 270 -5.98 17.78 2.76
N SER A 271 -5.93 18.97 3.34
CA SER A 271 -5.85 20.25 2.64
C SER A 271 -4.80 21.12 3.30
N ILE A 272 -3.94 21.73 2.50
CA ILE A 272 -2.92 22.67 2.96
C ILE A 272 -3.54 23.99 3.38
N ASN A 273 -4.59 24.40 2.70
CA ASN A 273 -5.32 25.60 3.03
C ASN A 273 -6.49 25.25 3.94
N PHE A 274 -6.25 25.24 5.24
CA PHE A 274 -7.30 25.06 6.25
C PHE A 274 -8.44 26.07 6.13
N ASN A 275 -8.23 27.17 5.42
CA ASN A 275 -9.27 28.17 5.12
C ASN A 275 -10.18 27.74 3.96
N ASP A 276 -9.74 26.81 3.09
CA ASP A 276 -10.50 26.39 1.92
C ASP A 276 -11.27 25.06 2.15
N GLY A 277 -11.16 24.50 3.35
CA GLY A 277 -11.84 23.24 3.71
C GLY A 277 -11.15 21.99 3.11
N PHE A 278 -11.90 20.90 3.09
CA PHE A 278 -11.45 19.61 2.55
C PHE A 278 -11.48 19.63 1.03
N SER A 279 -10.50 19.03 0.38
CA SER A 279 -10.55 18.81 -1.06
C SER A 279 -11.66 17.82 -1.44
N GLY A 280 -12.29 18.01 -2.58
CA GLY A 280 -13.37 17.15 -3.09
C GLY A 280 -14.75 17.36 -2.50
N LEU A 281 -14.99 18.44 -1.76
CA LEU A 281 -16.29 18.71 -1.12
C LEU A 281 -17.45 18.87 -2.10
N MET A 282 -17.21 19.40 -3.29
CA MET A 282 -18.25 19.54 -4.33
C MET A 282 -18.79 18.18 -4.78
N GLN A 283 -17.97 17.14 -4.74
CA GLN A 283 -18.35 15.77 -5.08
C GLN A 283 -18.91 14.99 -3.87
N ALA A 284 -18.66 15.42 -2.64
CA ALA A 284 -19.20 14.77 -1.45
C ALA A 284 -20.74 14.75 -1.46
N GLY A 285 -21.33 13.71 -0.90
CA GLY A 285 -22.77 13.55 -0.80
C GLY A 285 -23.25 12.12 -0.91
N LEU A 286 -24.54 11.93 -0.89
CA LEU A 286 -25.21 10.67 -1.18
C LEU A 286 -25.65 10.68 -2.65
N TYR A 287 -25.31 9.63 -3.36
CA TYR A 287 -25.71 9.40 -4.75
C TYR A 287 -26.57 8.16 -4.86
N LYS A 288 -27.51 8.16 -5.82
CA LYS A 288 -28.43 7.06 -6.09
C LYS A 288 -28.45 6.73 -7.58
N SER A 289 -28.45 5.45 -7.89
CA SER A 289 -28.71 4.88 -9.23
C SER A 289 -29.91 3.94 -9.15
N THR A 290 -30.74 3.92 -10.20
CA THR A 290 -31.86 3.00 -10.38
C THR A 290 -31.81 2.24 -11.72
N ASP A 291 -30.73 2.43 -12.46
CA ASP A 291 -30.49 1.88 -13.80
C ASP A 291 -29.28 0.92 -13.84
N GLY A 292 -28.99 0.30 -12.70
CA GLY A 292 -27.90 -0.67 -12.58
C GLY A 292 -26.51 -0.04 -12.57
N GLY A 293 -26.41 1.27 -12.29
CA GLY A 293 -25.16 2.02 -12.22
C GLY A 293 -24.80 2.75 -13.52
N ALA A 294 -25.71 2.80 -14.51
CA ALA A 294 -25.47 3.57 -15.73
C ALA A 294 -25.46 5.08 -15.47
N THR A 295 -26.31 5.54 -14.54
CA THR A 295 -26.31 6.93 -14.07
C THR A 295 -26.40 7.00 -12.53
N PHE A 296 -25.78 8.02 -11.94
CA PHE A 296 -25.88 8.33 -10.52
C PHE A 296 -26.30 9.77 -10.31
N ASN A 297 -27.36 9.97 -9.53
CA ASN A 297 -27.90 11.29 -9.23
C ASN A 297 -27.63 11.63 -7.75
N LYS A 298 -27.12 12.83 -7.49
CA LYS A 298 -26.85 13.32 -6.13
C LYS A 298 -28.17 13.66 -5.42
N ILE A 299 -28.31 13.20 -4.18
CA ILE A 299 -29.50 13.48 -3.35
C ILE A 299 -29.28 14.83 -2.63
N SER A 300 -30.07 15.81 -2.97
CA SER A 300 -29.93 17.19 -2.49
C SER A 300 -30.28 17.38 -1.00
N ALA A 301 -31.05 16.47 -0.40
CA ALA A 301 -31.40 16.54 1.03
C ALA A 301 -30.20 16.44 1.98
N LEU A 302 -29.08 15.86 1.52
CA LEU A 302 -27.84 15.75 2.26
C LEU A 302 -26.84 16.83 1.81
N SER A 303 -27.24 18.08 1.88
CA SER A 303 -26.38 19.24 1.56
C SER A 303 -26.11 20.10 2.79
N VAL A 304 -25.11 20.95 2.69
CA VAL A 304 -24.78 21.96 3.70
C VAL A 304 -25.86 23.05 3.69
N PRO A 305 -26.51 23.38 4.82
CA PRO A 305 -27.59 24.35 4.85
C PRO A 305 -27.21 25.74 4.28
N GLU A 306 -25.98 26.16 4.56
CA GLU A 306 -25.45 27.47 4.13
C GLU A 306 -25.01 27.49 2.66
N ASN A 307 -24.80 26.31 2.06
CA ASN A 307 -24.41 26.15 0.65
C ASN A 307 -24.95 24.83 0.09
N PRO A 308 -26.13 24.80 -0.52
CA PRO A 308 -26.77 23.58 -1.02
C PRO A 308 -26.03 22.91 -2.17
N ASN A 309 -25.03 23.56 -2.77
CA ASN A 309 -24.16 22.94 -3.76
C ASN A 309 -23.10 22.01 -3.13
N LEU A 310 -22.82 22.17 -1.83
CA LEU A 310 -21.91 21.30 -1.09
C LEU A 310 -22.68 20.17 -0.43
N GLY A 311 -22.31 18.93 -0.72
CA GLY A 311 -22.88 17.76 -0.07
C GLY A 311 -22.22 17.48 1.27
N LEU A 312 -22.97 16.83 2.17
CA LEU A 312 -22.41 16.31 3.42
C LEU A 312 -21.52 15.08 3.12
N SER A 313 -20.38 14.98 3.76
CA SER A 313 -19.53 13.77 3.67
C SER A 313 -20.24 12.59 4.34
N VAL A 314 -20.59 11.58 3.53
CA VAL A 314 -21.27 10.37 3.99
C VAL A 314 -20.24 9.41 4.60
N GLN A 315 -20.55 8.89 5.79
CA GLN A 315 -19.72 7.90 6.48
C GLN A 315 -20.17 6.47 6.23
N GLN A 316 -21.47 6.21 6.38
CA GLN A 316 -22.03 4.87 6.28
C GLN A 316 -23.48 4.92 5.78
N ILE A 317 -23.85 3.89 5.02
CA ILE A 317 -25.21 3.63 4.56
C ILE A 317 -25.63 2.27 5.10
N GLU A 318 -26.82 2.17 5.69
CA GLU A 318 -27.39 0.89 6.11
C GLU A 318 -28.83 0.75 5.62
N ILE A 319 -29.20 -0.48 5.25
CA ILE A 319 -30.58 -0.82 4.89
C ILE A 319 -31.21 -1.54 6.07
N GLY A 320 -32.26 -0.91 6.62
CA GLY A 320 -33.04 -1.44 7.74
C GLY A 320 -33.84 -2.68 7.38
N ALA A 321 -34.32 -3.40 8.40
CA ALA A 321 -35.21 -4.57 8.21
C ALA A 321 -36.56 -4.18 7.59
N ASP A 322 -36.99 -2.92 7.72
CA ASP A 322 -38.13 -2.31 7.03
C ASP A 322 -37.81 -1.76 5.65
N ASN A 323 -36.63 -2.07 5.14
CA ASN A 323 -36.12 -1.58 3.87
C ASN A 323 -35.91 -0.04 3.83
N ALA A 324 -35.89 0.64 4.97
CA ALA A 324 -35.52 2.05 5.05
C ALA A 324 -34.01 2.24 4.87
N VAL A 325 -33.63 3.33 4.23
CA VAL A 325 -32.23 3.74 4.03
C VAL A 325 -31.82 4.66 5.18
N TRP A 326 -30.81 4.27 5.92
CA TRP A 326 -30.19 5.07 6.95
C TRP A 326 -28.82 5.57 6.47
N VAL A 327 -28.52 6.83 6.71
CA VAL A 327 -27.27 7.45 6.27
C VAL A 327 -26.66 8.24 7.42
N SER A 328 -25.42 7.95 7.74
CA SER A 328 -24.63 8.72 8.70
C SER A 328 -23.57 9.55 8.01
N THR A 329 -23.15 10.60 8.69
CA THR A 329 -22.16 11.54 8.17
C THR A 329 -20.87 11.53 8.98
N ARG A 330 -19.82 12.10 8.39
CA ARG A 330 -18.54 12.35 9.02
C ARG A 330 -18.13 13.81 8.90
N THR A 331 -17.09 14.15 9.63
CA THR A 331 -16.49 15.49 9.58
C THR A 331 -16.03 15.81 8.17
N SER A 332 -16.44 16.96 7.69
CA SER A 332 -15.76 17.75 6.69
C SER A 332 -15.79 19.20 7.14
N ARG A 333 -14.70 19.92 6.95
CA ARG A 333 -14.62 21.34 7.34
C ARG A 333 -14.98 22.18 6.14
N TYR A 334 -15.90 23.10 6.35
CA TYR A 334 -16.25 24.15 5.39
C TYR A 334 -15.68 25.48 5.89
N SER A 335 -15.45 26.41 4.99
CA SER A 335 -14.90 27.75 5.29
C SER A 335 -15.71 28.52 6.34
N SER A 336 -17.00 28.21 6.49
CA SER A 336 -17.88 28.80 7.49
C SER A 336 -17.73 28.23 8.91
N GLY A 337 -16.86 27.26 9.14
CA GLY A 337 -16.77 26.54 10.42
C GLY A 337 -17.86 25.47 10.62
N ALA A 338 -18.84 25.39 9.72
CA ALA A 338 -19.86 24.33 9.76
C ALA A 338 -19.24 22.96 9.51
N SER A 339 -19.80 21.92 10.10
CA SER A 339 -19.37 20.54 9.95
C SER A 339 -20.48 19.67 9.39
N SER A 340 -20.13 18.75 8.50
CA SER A 340 -21.06 17.71 8.06
C SER A 340 -21.20 16.57 9.07
N GLY A 341 -20.34 16.49 10.08
CA GLY A 341 -20.28 15.38 11.03
C GLY A 341 -21.49 15.32 11.98
N GLY A 342 -21.63 14.17 12.65
CA GLY A 342 -22.59 14.00 13.74
C GLY A 342 -24.06 13.91 13.33
N LYS A 343 -24.38 13.68 12.05
CA LYS A 343 -25.78 13.69 11.56
C LYS A 343 -26.18 12.28 11.11
N ILE A 344 -27.48 11.97 11.33
CA ILE A 344 -28.12 10.74 10.85
C ILE A 344 -29.39 11.11 10.10
N TYR A 345 -29.52 10.53 8.92
CA TYR A 345 -30.69 10.68 8.06
C TYR A 345 -31.38 9.32 7.86
N ARG A 346 -32.69 9.33 7.69
CA ARG A 346 -33.49 8.15 7.40
C ARG A 346 -34.50 8.44 6.28
N SER A 347 -34.66 7.48 5.37
CA SER A 347 -35.65 7.51 4.30
C SER A 347 -36.38 6.19 4.21
N THR A 348 -37.70 6.19 4.16
CA THR A 348 -38.53 4.99 3.94
C THR A 348 -38.86 4.78 2.46
N ASP A 349 -38.86 5.84 1.67
CA ASP A 349 -39.16 5.83 0.23
C ASP A 349 -37.91 5.80 -0.66
N GLY A 350 -36.70 6.00 -0.08
CA GLY A 350 -35.43 6.06 -0.78
C GLY A 350 -35.16 7.35 -1.58
N THR A 351 -36.00 8.37 -1.38
CA THR A 351 -35.92 9.69 -2.05
C THR A 351 -35.99 10.84 -1.06
N THR A 352 -36.90 10.77 -0.10
CA THR A 352 -37.05 11.79 0.92
C THR A 352 -36.26 11.41 2.17
N PHE A 353 -35.19 12.14 2.45
CA PHE A 353 -34.33 11.91 3.61
C PHE A 353 -34.62 12.93 4.71
N THR A 354 -35.06 12.45 5.86
CA THR A 354 -35.29 13.25 7.06
C THR A 354 -34.10 13.13 8.00
N LYS A 355 -33.57 14.24 8.49
CA LYS A 355 -32.56 14.27 9.54
C LYS A 355 -33.23 13.87 10.87
N ILE A 356 -32.82 12.72 11.42
CA ILE A 356 -33.37 12.13 12.65
C ILE A 356 -32.44 12.31 13.86
N TYR A 357 -31.21 12.73 13.63
CA TYR A 357 -30.24 13.08 14.67
C TYR A 357 -29.26 14.14 14.19
N ASP A 358 -28.92 15.07 15.07
CA ASP A 358 -27.85 16.05 14.86
C ASP A 358 -27.15 16.29 16.20
N ALA A 359 -25.90 15.89 16.31
CA ALA A 359 -25.09 16.06 17.50
C ALA A 359 -24.76 17.55 17.78
N ASN A 360 -24.96 18.42 16.77
CA ASN A 360 -24.57 19.83 16.80
C ASN A 360 -23.13 20.09 17.27
N ILE A 361 -22.24 19.19 16.91
CA ILE A 361 -20.79 19.27 17.22
C ILE A 361 -20.00 19.17 15.93
N SER A 362 -18.91 19.92 15.87
CA SER A 362 -17.94 19.77 14.79
C SER A 362 -17.04 18.55 15.06
N GLY A 363 -16.67 17.83 14.01
CA GLY A 363 -15.67 16.80 14.13
C GLY A 363 -16.16 15.38 14.37
N ALA A 364 -17.47 15.11 14.31
CA ALA A 364 -18.00 13.78 14.59
C ALA A 364 -18.04 12.86 13.36
N ARG A 365 -17.48 11.65 13.51
CA ARG A 365 -17.66 10.49 12.65
C ARG A 365 -18.72 9.58 13.28
N VAL A 366 -19.66 9.05 12.48
CA VAL A 366 -20.79 8.27 12.97
C VAL A 366 -20.83 6.90 12.31
N LYS A 367 -20.80 5.85 13.13
CA LYS A 367 -21.03 4.45 12.72
C LYS A 367 -22.34 3.94 13.30
N MET A 368 -23.05 3.11 12.54
CA MET A 368 -24.39 2.62 12.88
C MET A 368 -24.45 1.10 12.79
N GLY A 369 -25.19 0.49 13.71
CA GLY A 369 -25.62 -0.90 13.65
C GLY A 369 -27.14 -0.98 13.77
N LEU A 370 -27.84 -1.40 12.72
CA LEU A 370 -29.30 -1.54 12.69
C LEU A 370 -29.70 -2.95 13.12
N SER A 371 -30.74 -3.05 13.94
CA SER A 371 -31.34 -4.32 14.29
C SER A 371 -31.96 -5.00 13.06
N LYS A 372 -31.75 -6.30 12.94
CA LYS A 372 -32.40 -7.14 11.93
C LYS A 372 -33.73 -7.72 12.39
N THR A 373 -34.00 -7.68 13.71
CA THR A 373 -35.24 -8.17 14.34
C THR A 373 -36.24 -7.07 14.64
N ASN A 374 -35.76 -5.84 14.86
CA ASN A 374 -36.61 -4.67 15.11
C ASN A 374 -36.21 -3.49 14.20
N PRO A 375 -36.99 -3.18 13.14
CA PRO A 375 -36.62 -2.16 12.16
C PRO A 375 -36.54 -0.73 12.72
N LEU A 376 -37.05 -0.48 13.92
CA LEU A 376 -36.99 0.80 14.59
C LEU A 376 -35.86 0.93 15.61
N LYS A 377 -35.09 -0.13 15.82
CA LYS A 377 -33.98 -0.15 16.79
C LYS A 377 -32.63 -0.02 16.11
N ALA A 378 -31.83 0.90 16.61
CA ALA A 378 -30.47 1.14 16.13
C ALA A 378 -29.53 1.50 17.29
N TYR A 379 -28.27 1.09 17.14
CA TYR A 379 -27.15 1.51 17.96
C TYR A 379 -26.20 2.35 17.11
N VAL A 380 -25.66 3.39 17.69
CA VAL A 380 -24.79 4.33 17.00
C VAL A 380 -23.56 4.59 17.85
N LEU A 381 -22.41 4.55 17.23
CA LEU A 381 -21.13 4.91 17.83
C LEU A 381 -20.61 6.18 17.15
N MET A 382 -20.32 7.20 17.96
CA MET A 382 -19.98 8.53 17.48
C MET A 382 -18.66 8.99 18.08
N SER A 383 -17.70 9.38 17.21
CA SER A 383 -16.56 10.15 17.66
C SER A 383 -17.04 11.58 17.96
N ALA A 384 -16.96 11.99 19.21
CA ALA A 384 -17.08 13.39 19.58
C ALA A 384 -15.67 13.96 19.82
N SER A 385 -15.57 15.25 20.08
CA SER A 385 -14.34 15.84 20.63
C SER A 385 -14.18 15.42 22.10
N GLU A 386 -14.09 14.10 22.35
CA GLU A 386 -14.10 13.43 23.67
C GLU A 386 -15.26 13.75 24.63
N PRO A 387 -15.83 12.75 25.24
CA PRO A 387 -15.62 11.30 25.02
C PRO A 387 -16.41 10.76 23.82
N VAL A 388 -16.00 9.56 23.33
CA VAL A 388 -16.80 8.74 22.41
C VAL A 388 -18.21 8.55 22.98
N ARG A 389 -19.23 8.54 22.11
CA ARG A 389 -20.63 8.36 22.54
C ARG A 389 -21.26 7.16 21.88
N ILE A 390 -22.00 6.38 22.67
CA ILE A 390 -22.97 5.42 22.14
C ILE A 390 -24.37 6.03 22.26
N LEU A 391 -25.18 5.85 21.22
CA LEU A 391 -26.58 6.22 21.20
C LEU A 391 -27.42 5.00 20.87
N LYS A 392 -28.63 4.94 21.42
CA LYS A 392 -29.64 3.90 21.16
C LYS A 392 -30.97 4.54 20.85
N THR A 393 -31.64 4.07 19.80
CA THR A 393 -33.07 4.37 19.55
C THR A 393 -33.85 3.06 19.45
N VAL A 394 -35.14 3.09 19.81
CA VAL A 394 -36.07 1.96 19.64
C VAL A 394 -37.33 2.37 18.87
N ASN A 395 -37.35 3.57 18.32
CA ASN A 395 -38.50 4.17 17.63
C ASN A 395 -38.11 4.87 16.31
N GLY A 396 -37.11 4.34 15.64
CA GLY A 396 -36.71 4.82 14.30
C GLY A 396 -36.01 6.19 14.30
N GLY A 397 -35.47 6.61 15.44
CA GLY A 397 -34.77 7.88 15.59
C GLY A 397 -35.67 9.03 16.08
N ALA A 398 -36.94 8.75 16.46
CA ALA A 398 -37.81 9.77 17.03
C ALA A 398 -37.29 10.25 18.41
N THR A 399 -36.70 9.34 19.19
CA THR A 399 -35.96 9.64 20.41
C THR A 399 -34.69 8.82 20.53
N TRP A 400 -33.74 9.33 21.28
CA TRP A 400 -32.42 8.72 21.50
C TRP A 400 -32.08 8.72 22.97
N VAL A 401 -31.39 7.67 23.42
CA VAL A 401 -30.69 7.61 24.69
C VAL A 401 -29.20 7.62 24.39
N ALA A 402 -28.41 8.38 25.10
CA ALA A 402 -26.99 8.54 24.89
C ALA A 402 -26.19 8.32 26.18
N THR A 403 -24.95 7.86 26.05
CA THR A 403 -24.02 7.64 27.18
C THR A 403 -23.63 8.92 27.94
N ASN A 404 -23.92 10.10 27.36
CA ASN A 404 -23.68 11.40 27.97
C ASN A 404 -24.99 12.07 28.50
N ASP A 405 -26.10 11.33 28.57
CA ASP A 405 -27.32 11.82 29.19
C ASP A 405 -27.13 11.99 30.72
N ALA A 406 -27.97 12.81 31.35
CA ALA A 406 -27.88 13.03 32.80
C ALA A 406 -28.09 11.75 33.65
N SER A 407 -28.85 10.80 33.12
CA SER A 407 -29.06 9.48 33.74
C SER A 407 -29.07 8.41 32.65
N PRO A 408 -27.92 8.04 32.11
CA PRO A 408 -27.84 7.14 30.97
C PRO A 408 -28.23 5.72 31.37
N THR A 409 -29.05 5.05 30.53
CA THR A 409 -29.38 3.62 30.68
C THR A 409 -28.45 2.72 29.86
N ILE A 410 -27.53 3.33 29.14
CA ILE A 410 -26.46 2.65 28.37
C ILE A 410 -25.10 3.21 28.79
N THR A 411 -24.04 2.40 28.65
CA THR A 411 -22.69 2.75 29.09
C THR A 411 -21.68 2.62 27.98
N LEU A 412 -20.48 3.17 28.18
CA LEU A 412 -19.31 2.93 27.33
C LEU A 412 -18.58 1.67 27.76
N PRO A 413 -17.98 0.92 26.83
CA PRO A 413 -17.00 -0.10 27.16
C PRO A 413 -15.84 0.47 27.99
N GLN A 414 -15.31 -0.36 28.90
CA GLN A 414 -14.10 -0.05 29.64
C GLN A 414 -13.03 -1.07 29.29
N ASP A 415 -11.93 -0.59 28.75
CA ASP A 415 -10.80 -1.43 28.41
C ASP A 415 -9.98 -1.79 29.67
N ALA A 416 -9.51 -3.03 29.73
CA ALA A 416 -8.67 -3.51 30.82
C ALA A 416 -7.23 -2.97 30.75
N ASP A 417 -6.82 -2.41 29.63
CA ASP A 417 -5.50 -1.77 29.48
C ASP A 417 -5.47 -0.44 30.25
N THR A 418 -4.53 -0.34 31.19
CA THR A 418 -4.33 0.89 31.98
C THR A 418 -3.89 2.10 31.17
N GLY A 419 -3.42 1.90 29.93
CA GLY A 419 -3.04 2.98 29.02
C GLY A 419 -4.22 3.61 28.27
N ILE A 420 -5.43 3.01 28.37
CA ILE A 420 -6.65 3.46 27.69
C ILE A 420 -7.56 4.18 28.67
N PRO A 421 -8.04 5.42 28.38
CA PRO A 421 -8.95 6.14 29.26
C PRO A 421 -10.26 5.39 29.49
N THR A 422 -10.79 5.42 30.70
CA THR A 422 -12.04 4.72 31.06
C THR A 422 -13.28 5.27 30.35
N ASN A 423 -13.22 6.52 29.85
CA ASN A 423 -14.25 7.18 29.10
C ASN A 423 -14.06 7.14 27.58
N ASP A 424 -12.99 6.54 27.09
CA ASP A 424 -12.70 6.43 25.66
C ASP A 424 -11.88 5.17 25.33
N PHE A 425 -12.56 4.07 25.05
CA PHE A 425 -11.95 2.79 24.67
C PHE A 425 -11.27 2.82 23.29
N THR A 426 -11.34 3.93 22.55
CA THR A 426 -10.61 4.15 21.30
C THR A 426 -9.32 4.95 21.51
N ARG A 427 -9.03 5.40 22.73
CA ARG A 427 -7.84 6.18 23.09
C ARG A 427 -7.64 7.42 22.19
N GLY A 428 -8.70 8.13 21.87
CA GLY A 428 -8.68 9.29 20.98
C GLY A 428 -8.60 8.95 19.49
N GLN A 429 -8.65 7.66 19.11
CA GLN A 429 -8.58 7.21 17.72
C GLN A 429 -9.96 7.01 17.07
N ALA A 430 -11.03 7.45 17.69
CA ALA A 430 -12.39 7.31 17.16
C ALA A 430 -12.63 7.92 15.77
N PHE A 431 -11.76 8.82 15.32
CA PHE A 431 -11.77 9.30 13.94
C PHE A 431 -11.33 8.20 12.95
N TYR A 432 -10.66 7.14 13.43
CA TYR A 432 -10.03 6.08 12.66
C TYR A 432 -10.68 4.71 12.88
N ASP A 433 -10.75 4.21 14.13
CA ASP A 433 -11.21 2.89 14.53
C ASP A 433 -12.58 2.97 15.24
N LEU A 434 -13.64 2.75 14.52
CA LEU A 434 -15.00 2.68 15.05
C LEU A 434 -15.80 1.61 14.33
N VAL A 435 -16.43 0.72 15.09
CA VAL A 435 -17.42 -0.24 14.59
C VAL A 435 -18.42 -0.60 15.67
N ILE A 436 -19.71 -0.66 15.34
CA ILE A 436 -20.79 -1.14 16.22
C ILE A 436 -21.80 -1.92 15.38
N THR A 437 -22.26 -3.08 15.90
CA THR A 437 -23.29 -3.87 15.24
C THR A 437 -24.05 -4.73 16.27
N PRO A 438 -25.39 -4.79 16.21
CA PRO A 438 -26.16 -5.75 16.99
C PRO A 438 -26.11 -7.13 16.35
N ASP A 439 -26.32 -8.16 17.18
CA ASP A 439 -26.48 -9.54 16.74
C ASP A 439 -27.74 -9.66 15.87
N PRO A 440 -27.67 -10.34 14.71
CA PRO A 440 -28.79 -10.41 13.77
C PRO A 440 -29.98 -11.25 14.27
N VAL A 441 -29.81 -12.01 15.33
CA VAL A 441 -30.85 -12.88 15.92
C VAL A 441 -31.43 -12.31 17.22
N ASN A 442 -30.58 -11.64 18.02
CA ASN A 442 -30.95 -11.02 19.29
C ASN A 442 -30.33 -9.63 19.40
N ASP A 443 -31.10 -8.61 19.14
CA ASP A 443 -30.64 -7.23 19.10
C ASP A 443 -30.36 -6.57 20.48
N GLU A 444 -30.50 -7.31 21.58
CA GLU A 444 -29.96 -6.93 22.89
C GLU A 444 -28.48 -7.33 23.05
N ILE A 445 -27.99 -8.22 22.16
CA ILE A 445 -26.57 -8.50 22.04
C ILE A 445 -25.96 -7.50 21.07
N VAL A 446 -24.95 -6.76 21.53
CA VAL A 446 -24.29 -5.71 20.72
C VAL A 446 -22.79 -5.90 20.78
N TYR A 447 -22.15 -5.76 19.65
CA TYR A 447 -20.68 -5.77 19.51
C TYR A 447 -20.18 -4.40 19.13
N THR A 448 -19.06 -3.98 19.70
CA THR A 448 -18.39 -2.74 19.33
C THR A 448 -16.87 -2.91 19.35
N GLY A 449 -16.18 -2.07 18.62
CA GLY A 449 -14.73 -2.07 18.58
C GLY A 449 -14.18 -0.65 18.44
N GLY A 450 -13.06 -0.44 19.07
CA GLY A 450 -12.10 0.63 18.96
C GLY A 450 -10.73 -0.02 18.89
N ILE A 451 -9.86 0.17 19.88
CA ILE A 451 -8.59 -0.58 20.01
C ILE A 451 -8.89 -2.08 20.13
N ASP A 452 -9.75 -2.45 21.06
CA ASP A 452 -10.18 -3.83 21.29
C ASP A 452 -11.68 -4.04 20.98
N LEU A 453 -12.13 -5.30 21.07
CA LEU A 453 -13.51 -5.72 20.83
C LEU A 453 -14.25 -5.92 22.15
N PHE A 454 -15.52 -5.51 22.18
CA PHE A 454 -16.42 -5.62 23.32
C PHE A 454 -17.78 -6.20 22.92
N LYS A 455 -18.42 -6.88 23.86
CA LYS A 455 -19.76 -7.47 23.74
C LYS A 455 -20.65 -7.01 24.90
N SER A 456 -21.84 -6.54 24.58
CA SER A 456 -22.96 -6.35 25.50
C SER A 456 -23.97 -7.48 25.30
N THR A 457 -24.72 -7.85 26.33
CA THR A 457 -25.83 -8.82 26.28
C THR A 457 -27.14 -8.24 26.81
N ASP A 458 -27.16 -6.94 27.11
CA ASP A 458 -28.25 -6.20 27.78
C ASP A 458 -28.53 -4.86 27.07
N GLY A 459 -28.34 -4.81 25.76
CA GLY A 459 -28.68 -3.63 24.96
C GLY A 459 -27.79 -2.41 25.18
N ALA A 460 -26.50 -2.63 25.40
CA ALA A 460 -25.46 -1.66 25.71
C ALA A 460 -25.50 -1.07 27.14
N ALA A 461 -26.22 -1.67 28.07
CA ALA A 461 -26.23 -1.25 29.48
C ALA A 461 -24.95 -1.65 30.20
N SER A 462 -24.32 -2.79 29.83
CA SER A 462 -23.02 -3.20 30.30
C SER A 462 -22.20 -3.88 29.18
N TRP A 463 -20.87 -3.95 29.36
CA TRP A 463 -19.95 -4.46 28.35
C TRP A 463 -18.94 -5.41 28.94
N LYS A 464 -18.54 -6.41 28.13
CA LYS A 464 -17.43 -7.32 28.41
C LYS A 464 -16.42 -7.22 27.27
N GLN A 465 -15.15 -7.02 27.61
CA GLN A 465 -14.04 -7.10 26.67
C GLN A 465 -13.87 -8.54 26.19
N ILE A 466 -13.79 -8.76 24.87
CA ILE A 466 -13.72 -10.08 24.22
C ILE A 466 -12.45 -10.30 23.40
N SER A 467 -11.62 -9.27 23.25
CA SER A 467 -10.27 -9.36 22.67
C SER A 467 -9.25 -8.61 23.51
N LYS A 468 -7.99 -8.83 23.21
CA LYS A 468 -6.87 -8.02 23.69
C LYS A 468 -5.83 -7.87 22.59
N TRP A 469 -5.31 -6.66 22.42
CA TRP A 469 -4.31 -6.38 21.38
C TRP A 469 -2.88 -6.81 21.79
N SER A 470 -2.62 -6.97 23.09
CA SER A 470 -1.33 -7.38 23.63
C SER A 470 -1.46 -8.26 24.88
N ASN A 471 -0.34 -8.79 25.37
CA ASN A 471 -0.24 -9.47 26.66
C ASN A 471 0.50 -8.62 27.71
N ASN A 472 0.55 -7.30 27.54
CA ASN A 472 1.21 -6.38 28.44
C ASN A 472 0.29 -5.96 29.58
N ASN A 473 0.88 -5.51 30.71
CA ASN A 473 0.15 -4.92 31.84
C ASN A 473 -1.07 -5.78 32.29
N ASN A 474 -2.19 -5.13 32.53
CA ASN A 474 -3.43 -5.79 33.00
C ASN A 474 -4.03 -6.73 31.93
N LEU A 475 -3.72 -6.54 30.65
CA LEU A 475 -4.18 -7.44 29.58
C LEU A 475 -3.60 -8.83 29.69
N ALA A 476 -2.46 -9.03 30.36
CA ALA A 476 -1.88 -10.36 30.60
C ALA A 476 -2.83 -11.29 31.34
N SER A 477 -3.59 -10.77 32.32
CA SER A 477 -4.54 -11.55 33.13
C SER A 477 -5.91 -11.75 32.48
N LEU A 478 -6.23 -10.98 31.40
CA LEU A 478 -7.50 -11.08 30.71
C LEU A 478 -7.59 -12.37 29.90
N THR A 479 -8.58 -13.21 30.19
CA THR A 479 -8.87 -14.42 29.40
C THR A 479 -9.66 -14.03 28.15
N ALA A 480 -8.95 -13.58 27.12
CA ALA A 480 -9.49 -13.23 25.81
C ALA A 480 -8.49 -13.57 24.70
N SER A 481 -8.95 -13.66 23.48
CA SER A 481 -8.10 -13.91 22.31
C SER A 481 -7.22 -12.71 21.98
N LEU A 482 -6.00 -12.98 21.54
CA LEU A 482 -5.12 -11.97 20.99
C LEU A 482 -5.60 -11.61 19.57
N VAL A 483 -6.11 -10.40 19.39
CA VAL A 483 -6.61 -9.83 18.14
C VAL A 483 -5.89 -8.53 17.92
N HIS A 484 -5.49 -8.25 16.67
CA HIS A 484 -4.82 -7.00 16.35
C HIS A 484 -5.69 -5.79 16.72
N ALA A 485 -5.06 -4.70 17.12
CA ALA A 485 -5.73 -3.43 17.45
C ALA A 485 -6.46 -2.81 16.25
N ASP A 486 -7.24 -1.77 16.53
CA ASP A 486 -7.86 -0.85 15.59
C ASP A 486 -8.94 -1.50 14.71
N GLN A 487 -10.13 -1.71 15.33
CA GLN A 487 -11.22 -2.46 14.72
C GLN A 487 -12.02 -1.62 13.72
N HIS A 488 -12.27 -2.17 12.51
CA HIS A 488 -12.95 -1.48 11.41
C HIS A 488 -14.22 -2.17 10.93
N ALA A 489 -14.28 -3.50 11.02
CA ALA A 489 -15.41 -4.28 10.53
C ALA A 489 -15.76 -5.43 11.48
N ILE A 490 -17.05 -5.66 11.67
CA ILE A 490 -17.64 -6.84 12.34
C ILE A 490 -18.72 -7.36 11.41
N VAL A 491 -18.59 -8.60 10.94
CA VAL A 491 -19.50 -9.19 9.94
C VAL A 491 -19.95 -10.58 10.41
N PHE A 492 -21.25 -10.78 10.45
CA PHE A 492 -21.85 -12.08 10.74
C PHE A 492 -21.99 -12.92 9.47
N ASN A 493 -21.81 -14.24 9.59
CA ASN A 493 -22.11 -15.16 8.52
C ASN A 493 -23.63 -15.27 8.32
N PRO A 494 -24.18 -14.89 7.13
CA PRO A 494 -25.63 -14.92 6.92
C PRO A 494 -26.22 -16.34 6.91
N LYS A 495 -25.38 -17.38 6.71
CA LYS A 495 -25.80 -18.77 6.75
C LYS A 495 -25.68 -19.38 8.16
N ASN A 496 -24.84 -18.84 9.01
CA ASN A 496 -24.65 -19.24 10.40
C ASN A 496 -24.28 -18.03 11.29
N PRO A 497 -25.26 -17.32 11.86
CA PRO A 497 -25.03 -16.12 12.67
C PRO A 497 -24.15 -16.29 13.91
N GLN A 498 -23.83 -17.53 14.31
CA GLN A 498 -22.83 -17.77 15.35
C GLN A 498 -21.38 -17.50 14.89
N GLN A 499 -21.14 -17.53 13.58
CA GLN A 499 -19.82 -17.27 13.01
C GLN A 499 -19.66 -15.79 12.68
N MET A 500 -18.48 -15.26 13.02
CA MET A 500 -18.18 -13.84 12.85
C MET A 500 -16.79 -13.63 12.24
N LEU A 501 -16.65 -12.55 11.50
CA LEU A 501 -15.39 -12.00 11.01
C LEU A 501 -15.16 -10.61 11.59
N PHE A 502 -13.90 -10.33 11.88
CA PHE A 502 -13.41 -9.04 12.34
C PHE A 502 -12.30 -8.57 11.41
N GLY A 503 -12.40 -7.33 10.93
CA GLY A 503 -11.38 -6.66 10.13
C GLY A 503 -10.73 -5.55 10.94
N ASN A 504 -9.39 -5.53 10.96
CA ASN A 504 -8.58 -4.57 11.71
C ASN A 504 -7.25 -4.30 11.00
N ASP A 505 -6.32 -3.60 11.64
CA ASP A 505 -5.04 -3.25 11.03
C ASP A 505 -4.06 -4.43 10.88
N GLY A 506 -4.34 -5.56 11.53
CA GLY A 506 -3.62 -6.82 11.34
C GLY A 506 -4.26 -7.79 10.35
N GLY A 507 -5.39 -7.43 9.72
CA GLY A 507 -6.06 -8.25 8.71
C GLY A 507 -7.41 -8.79 9.15
N ILE A 508 -7.62 -10.09 8.99
CA ILE A 508 -8.90 -10.76 9.19
C ILE A 508 -8.80 -11.78 10.30
N PHE A 509 -9.77 -11.73 11.21
CA PHE A 509 -9.92 -12.64 12.31
C PHE A 509 -11.31 -13.30 12.29
N TYR A 510 -11.40 -14.55 12.75
CA TYR A 510 -12.60 -15.38 12.69
C TYR A 510 -12.96 -15.96 14.04
N ALA A 511 -14.22 -15.85 14.42
CA ALA A 511 -14.83 -16.58 15.52
C ALA A 511 -15.81 -17.62 14.99
N ALA A 512 -15.59 -18.89 15.35
CA ALA A 512 -16.47 -20.00 14.96
C ALA A 512 -17.78 -20.01 15.75
N ASN A 513 -17.79 -19.39 16.94
CA ASN A 513 -18.94 -19.33 17.83
C ASN A 513 -18.90 -18.05 18.67
N ASN A 514 -19.95 -17.26 18.55
CA ASN A 514 -20.11 -15.99 19.26
C ASN A 514 -20.73 -16.09 20.66
N THR A 515 -21.01 -17.30 21.15
CA THR A 515 -21.64 -17.48 22.48
C THR A 515 -20.64 -17.38 23.63
N ASN A 516 -19.38 -17.76 23.40
CA ASN A 516 -18.34 -17.75 24.42
C ASN A 516 -17.01 -17.21 23.89
N PHE A 517 -16.60 -16.03 24.36
CA PHE A 517 -15.30 -15.41 24.09
C PHE A 517 -14.32 -15.50 25.27
N ASN A 518 -14.66 -16.25 26.34
CA ASN A 518 -13.79 -16.42 27.49
C ASN A 518 -12.70 -17.48 27.22
N SER A 519 -11.92 -17.28 26.16
CA SER A 519 -10.87 -18.18 25.71
C SER A 519 -9.84 -17.43 24.87
N SER A 520 -8.57 -17.81 25.00
CA SER A 520 -7.48 -17.26 24.16
C SER A 520 -7.53 -17.70 22.69
N VAL A 521 -8.43 -18.64 22.36
CA VAL A 521 -8.58 -19.19 21.00
C VAL A 521 -9.99 -19.02 20.43
N ALA A 522 -10.83 -18.17 21.04
CA ALA A 522 -12.18 -17.91 20.56
C ALA A 522 -12.20 -17.12 19.23
N ILE A 523 -11.23 -16.24 19.04
CA ILE A 523 -11.04 -15.46 17.83
C ILE A 523 -9.62 -15.72 17.32
N LEU A 524 -9.51 -16.17 16.08
CA LEU A 524 -8.23 -16.59 15.48
C LEU A 524 -8.00 -15.91 14.13
N ALA A 525 -6.75 -15.54 13.85
CA ALA A 525 -6.35 -14.96 12.58
C ALA A 525 -6.64 -15.88 11.37
N ARG A 526 -7.00 -15.29 10.26
CA ARG A 526 -7.25 -15.91 8.94
C ARG A 526 -6.50 -15.20 7.83
N ASN A 527 -5.21 -14.96 8.03
CA ASN A 527 -4.37 -14.15 7.15
C ASN A 527 -3.47 -14.98 6.24
N THR A 528 -3.71 -16.29 6.09
CA THR A 528 -2.85 -17.15 5.26
C THR A 528 -2.84 -16.65 3.81
N ARG A 529 -1.70 -16.10 3.37
CA ARG A 529 -1.49 -15.42 2.09
C ARG A 529 -2.36 -14.16 1.85
N TYR A 530 -2.93 -13.57 2.88
CA TYR A 530 -3.59 -12.26 2.77
C TYR A 530 -2.54 -11.15 2.78
N ASN A 531 -1.86 -10.98 1.64
CA ASN A 531 -0.67 -10.13 1.54
C ASN A 531 -1.06 -8.68 1.21
N VAL A 532 -1.63 -7.98 2.17
CA VAL A 532 -1.97 -6.54 2.11
C VAL A 532 -1.10 -5.70 3.06
N THR A 533 0.02 -6.25 3.50
CA THR A 533 0.97 -5.59 4.41
C THR A 533 1.63 -4.38 3.74
N GLN A 534 1.72 -3.29 4.49
CA GLN A 534 2.24 -1.99 4.06
C GLN A 534 3.66 -1.79 4.58
N PHE A 535 4.68 -2.11 3.78
CA PHE A 535 6.08 -1.94 4.16
C PHE A 535 6.59 -0.52 3.86
N TYR A 536 7.18 0.14 4.86
CA TYR A 536 7.93 1.38 4.70
C TYR A 536 9.31 1.15 4.08
N GLY A 537 9.90 -0.01 4.34
CA GLY A 537 11.19 -0.39 3.76
C GLY A 537 11.55 -1.83 4.06
N ALA A 538 12.52 -2.35 3.31
CA ALA A 538 13.09 -3.68 3.53
C ALA A 538 14.57 -3.70 3.15
N THR A 539 15.35 -4.60 3.77
CA THR A 539 16.79 -4.73 3.51
C THR A 539 17.18 -6.20 3.50
N LEU A 540 17.90 -6.61 2.44
CA LEU A 540 18.46 -7.95 2.29
C LEU A 540 19.62 -8.18 3.25
N ASN A 541 19.68 -9.36 3.84
CA ASN A 541 20.89 -9.83 4.49
C ASN A 541 22.00 -9.99 3.43
N PRO A 542 23.15 -9.31 3.55
CA PRO A 542 24.23 -9.40 2.58
C PRO A 542 24.87 -10.81 2.52
N VAL A 543 24.80 -11.55 3.63
CA VAL A 543 25.31 -12.93 3.74
C VAL A 543 24.14 -13.90 3.79
N LYS A 544 23.99 -14.73 2.75
CA LYS A 544 22.97 -15.78 2.72
C LYS A 544 23.55 -17.10 3.20
N THR A 545 23.06 -17.61 4.33
CA THR A 545 23.26 -18.99 4.76
C THR A 545 21.94 -19.77 4.77
N PRO A 546 21.93 -21.11 4.73
CA PRO A 546 20.68 -21.88 4.64
C PRO A 546 19.67 -21.68 5.78
N ASN A 547 20.13 -21.22 6.94
CA ASN A 547 19.31 -21.01 8.14
C ASN A 547 19.24 -19.55 8.58
N ASP A 548 19.82 -18.62 7.82
CA ASP A 548 19.87 -17.22 8.19
C ASP A 548 18.65 -16.45 7.69
N GLU A 549 18.52 -15.24 8.24
CA GLU A 549 17.57 -14.26 7.77
C GLU A 549 17.83 -13.91 6.32
N GLU A 550 16.83 -14.04 5.49
CA GLU A 550 16.93 -13.63 4.10
C GLU A 550 16.83 -12.10 3.98
N PHE A 551 15.90 -11.49 4.71
CA PHE A 551 15.72 -10.03 4.76
C PHE A 551 14.86 -9.61 5.98
N LEU A 552 14.92 -8.31 6.30
CA LEU A 552 14.05 -7.63 7.24
C LEU A 552 13.15 -6.64 6.51
N ALA A 553 11.94 -6.44 7.00
CA ALA A 553 11.01 -5.44 6.46
C ALA A 553 10.19 -4.82 7.59
N GLY A 554 10.13 -3.49 7.63
CA GLY A 554 9.33 -2.75 8.59
C GLY A 554 7.99 -2.33 8.02
N ALA A 555 6.90 -2.62 8.74
CA ALA A 555 5.52 -2.44 8.29
C ALA A 555 4.75 -1.49 9.18
N GLN A 556 3.82 -0.75 8.58
CA GLN A 556 2.82 0.00 9.31
C GLN A 556 1.98 -0.95 10.17
N ASP A 557 1.82 -0.64 11.44
CA ASP A 557 1.00 -1.31 12.46
C ASP A 557 1.36 -2.80 12.72
N ASN A 558 2.23 -3.41 11.89
CA ASN A 558 2.55 -4.85 11.91
C ASN A 558 4.02 -5.14 12.26
N GLY A 559 4.72 -4.17 12.80
CA GLY A 559 6.06 -4.31 13.34
C GLY A 559 7.15 -4.53 12.29
N THR A 560 8.33 -4.94 12.74
CA THR A 560 9.44 -5.34 11.89
C THR A 560 9.42 -6.85 11.67
N SER A 561 9.13 -7.27 10.45
CA SER A 561 9.10 -8.67 10.03
C SER A 561 10.50 -9.18 9.69
N ARG A 562 10.83 -10.35 10.21
CA ARG A 562 12.01 -11.12 9.88
C ARG A 562 11.62 -12.28 8.95
N PHE A 563 12.24 -12.36 7.79
CA PHE A 563 12.05 -13.41 6.80
C PHE A 563 13.24 -14.35 6.83
N ALA A 564 13.06 -15.58 7.31
CA ALA A 564 14.16 -16.50 7.61
C ALA A 564 13.86 -17.93 7.16
N GLY A 565 14.91 -18.76 7.08
CA GLY A 565 14.80 -20.20 6.83
C GLY A 565 14.54 -20.59 5.38
N GLY A 566 14.71 -19.67 4.42
CA GLY A 566 14.40 -19.87 3.01
C GLY A 566 12.90 -19.96 2.70
N PRO A 567 12.52 -20.01 1.41
CA PRO A 567 11.12 -20.04 1.02
C PRO A 567 10.46 -21.38 1.40
N LEU A 568 9.21 -21.32 1.87
CA LEU A 568 8.33 -22.47 2.02
C LEU A 568 8.01 -23.06 0.62
N ALA A 569 7.34 -24.22 0.59
CA ALA A 569 6.96 -24.89 -0.66
C ALA A 569 6.17 -24.01 -1.65
N ASN A 570 5.52 -22.96 -1.17
CA ASN A 570 4.76 -21.96 -1.92
C ASN A 570 5.51 -20.63 -2.11
N ASN A 571 6.84 -20.61 -1.94
CA ASN A 571 7.74 -19.43 -2.06
C ASN A 571 7.62 -18.37 -0.97
N PHE A 572 6.89 -18.60 0.11
CA PHE A 572 6.87 -17.73 1.27
C PHE A 572 7.90 -18.13 2.31
N TYR A 573 8.43 -17.15 3.05
CA TYR A 573 9.37 -17.39 4.14
C TYR A 573 8.64 -17.56 5.47
N ASN A 574 9.30 -18.23 6.41
CA ASN A 574 8.91 -18.15 7.81
C ASN A 574 9.11 -16.71 8.30
N VAL A 575 8.06 -16.12 8.85
CA VAL A 575 8.07 -14.74 9.32
C VAL A 575 7.85 -14.71 10.82
N SER A 576 8.72 -13.99 11.52
CA SER A 576 8.57 -13.64 12.92
C SER A 576 8.74 -12.13 13.10
N SER A 577 8.11 -11.55 14.12
CA SER A 577 8.25 -10.13 14.43
C SER A 577 9.37 -9.90 15.43
N TYR A 578 10.20 -8.86 15.21
CA TYR A 578 11.18 -8.37 16.17
C TYR A 578 10.59 -7.35 17.15
N TYR A 579 9.66 -6.52 16.66
CA TYR A 579 9.05 -5.44 17.42
C TYR A 579 7.63 -5.20 16.91
N GLY A 580 6.69 -4.91 17.79
CA GLY A 580 5.32 -4.57 17.43
C GLY A 580 5.14 -3.09 17.07
N GLY A 581 3.93 -2.68 16.72
CA GLY A 581 3.58 -1.33 16.27
C GLY A 581 4.14 -1.04 14.87
N ASP A 582 4.53 0.21 14.58
CA ASP A 582 5.10 0.60 13.29
C ASP A 582 6.57 0.20 13.16
N GLY A 583 6.87 -0.84 12.41
CA GLY A 583 8.24 -1.13 11.99
C GLY A 583 8.63 -0.19 10.85
N CYS A 584 9.80 0.47 10.97
CA CYS A 584 10.29 1.41 9.97
C CYS A 584 11.45 0.83 9.15
N HIS A 585 12.52 1.60 8.96
CA HIS A 585 13.67 1.17 8.18
C HIS A 585 14.53 0.13 8.91
N THR A 586 15.20 -0.71 8.12
CA THR A 586 16.09 -1.76 8.58
C THR A 586 17.42 -1.72 7.84
N GLU A 587 18.52 -2.14 8.50
CA GLU A 587 19.84 -2.29 7.90
C GLU A 587 20.57 -3.50 8.49
N PHE A 588 21.51 -4.08 7.73
CA PHE A 588 22.42 -5.14 8.16
C PHE A 588 23.88 -4.68 8.07
N ASP A 589 24.73 -5.26 8.91
CA ASP A 589 26.17 -5.31 8.71
C ASP A 589 26.51 -6.08 7.42
N ASP A 590 27.65 -5.76 6.80
CA ASP A 590 28.13 -6.42 5.57
C ASP A 590 28.45 -7.92 5.75
N GLN A 591 28.80 -8.34 6.98
CA GLN A 591 29.06 -9.73 7.36
C GLN A 591 27.86 -10.38 8.10
N GLY A 592 26.76 -9.63 8.30
CA GLY A 592 25.59 -10.09 9.01
C GLY A 592 25.76 -10.21 10.52
N LEU A 593 26.82 -9.62 11.10
CA LEU A 593 27.13 -9.72 12.54
C LEU A 593 26.13 -8.97 13.40
N TYR A 594 25.62 -7.82 12.93
CA TYR A 594 24.56 -7.08 13.60
C TYR A 594 23.50 -6.64 12.60
N LYS A 595 22.36 -6.24 13.12
CA LYS A 595 21.26 -5.67 12.37
C LYS A 595 20.59 -4.56 13.15
N VAL A 596 20.21 -3.50 12.42
CA VAL A 596 19.50 -2.33 12.96
C VAL A 596 18.07 -2.36 12.46
N TYR A 597 17.13 -2.06 13.33
CA TYR A 597 15.72 -1.88 12.99
C TYR A 597 15.14 -0.72 13.77
N SER A 598 14.09 -0.12 13.23
CA SER A 598 13.55 1.12 13.75
C SER A 598 12.08 1.01 14.09
N TYR A 599 11.66 1.80 15.06
CA TYR A 599 10.32 2.23 15.35
C TYR A 599 10.17 3.72 14.98
N VAL A 600 9.00 4.29 15.09
CA VAL A 600 8.73 5.68 14.73
C VAL A 600 9.55 6.70 15.53
N TYR A 601 9.64 7.93 15.01
CA TYR A 601 10.21 9.10 15.68
C TYR A 601 11.62 8.90 16.24
N ASN A 602 12.50 8.31 15.42
CA ASN A 602 13.92 8.18 15.76
C ASN A 602 14.22 7.22 16.93
N ASN A 603 13.35 6.21 17.11
CA ASN A 603 13.63 5.10 18.02
C ASN A 603 14.29 3.97 17.21
N HIS A 604 15.53 3.66 17.54
CA HIS A 604 16.36 2.69 16.82
C HIS A 604 16.88 1.62 17.76
N PHE A 605 16.88 0.39 17.28
CA PHE A 605 17.33 -0.79 18.01
C PHE A 605 18.38 -1.53 17.20
N ILE A 606 19.24 -2.26 17.90
CA ILE A 606 20.27 -3.10 17.30
C ILE A 606 20.23 -4.49 17.92
N THR A 607 20.24 -5.53 17.10
CA THR A 607 20.67 -6.86 17.54
C THR A 607 22.18 -6.93 17.38
N ALA A 608 22.91 -7.00 18.48
CA ALA A 608 24.36 -7.03 18.52
C ALA A 608 24.94 -8.39 18.09
N PRO A 609 26.27 -8.51 17.86
CA PRO A 609 26.90 -9.77 17.47
C PRO A 609 26.64 -10.95 18.43
N ASN A 610 26.44 -10.69 19.72
CA ASN A 610 26.07 -11.71 20.71
C ASN A 610 24.59 -12.14 20.64
N GLY A 611 23.81 -11.62 19.70
CA GLY A 611 22.38 -11.91 19.54
C GLY A 611 21.44 -11.13 20.48
N SER A 612 21.98 -10.31 21.38
CA SER A 612 21.15 -9.50 22.30
C SER A 612 20.64 -8.22 21.62
N ASN A 613 19.42 -7.81 22.00
CA ASN A 613 18.81 -6.58 21.49
C ASN A 613 19.06 -5.41 22.45
N TYR A 614 19.47 -4.28 21.90
CA TYR A 614 19.73 -3.05 22.65
C TYR A 614 19.04 -1.86 21.98
N SER A 615 18.69 -0.84 22.79
CA SER A 615 18.25 0.45 22.28
C SER A 615 19.46 1.27 21.83
N LEU A 616 19.55 1.55 20.54
CA LEU A 616 20.59 2.41 19.98
C LEU A 616 20.25 3.90 20.21
N PHE A 617 19.02 4.32 19.93
CA PHE A 617 18.47 5.62 20.28
C PHE A 617 16.98 5.46 20.65
N ALA A 618 16.49 6.26 21.61
CA ALA A 618 15.09 6.28 22.03
C ALA A 618 14.74 7.72 22.42
N VAL A 619 14.61 8.59 21.41
CA VAL A 619 14.57 10.05 21.61
C VAL A 619 13.28 10.73 21.18
N ASN A 620 12.36 10.01 20.55
CA ASN A 620 11.04 10.51 20.12
C ASN A 620 11.09 11.86 19.38
N ASN A 621 12.05 12.03 18.49
CA ASN A 621 12.20 13.19 17.62
C ASN A 621 12.37 12.76 16.15
N GLY A 622 12.52 13.73 15.24
CA GLY A 622 12.65 13.42 13.81
C GLY A 622 11.31 13.17 13.13
N LEU A 623 11.35 12.46 12.00
CA LEU A 623 10.16 12.12 11.20
C LEU A 623 9.47 10.88 11.77
N PHE A 624 8.22 10.69 11.41
CA PHE A 624 7.47 9.48 11.77
C PHE A 624 8.21 8.24 11.25
N VAL A 625 8.40 8.09 9.95
CA VAL A 625 9.36 7.14 9.38
C VAL A 625 10.69 7.86 9.22
N ASN A 626 11.58 7.67 10.19
CA ASN A 626 12.79 8.47 10.26
C ASN A 626 13.89 7.95 9.32
N ILE A 627 14.63 8.89 8.72
CA ILE A 627 15.72 8.59 7.79
C ILE A 627 16.93 8.07 8.53
N LEU A 628 17.47 6.95 8.11
CA LEU A 628 18.70 6.36 8.64
C LEU A 628 19.59 5.77 7.56
N ALA A 629 20.85 5.55 7.89
CA ALA A 629 21.80 4.77 7.11
C ALA A 629 22.85 4.14 8.04
N VAL A 630 23.45 3.04 7.59
CA VAL A 630 24.62 2.42 8.25
C VAL A 630 25.77 2.42 7.26
N ASP A 631 26.88 2.99 7.67
CA ASP A 631 28.16 2.76 7.00
C ASP A 631 28.69 1.39 7.44
N ARG A 632 28.59 0.42 6.53
CA ARG A 632 28.95 -0.98 6.78
C ARG A 632 30.46 -1.18 6.82
N ASN A 633 31.25 -0.30 6.17
CA ASN A 633 32.72 -0.35 6.21
C ASN A 633 33.28 0.16 7.55
N MET A 634 32.68 1.24 8.06
CA MET A 634 33.15 1.90 9.28
C MET A 634 32.36 1.49 10.54
N ASP A 635 31.29 0.68 10.40
CA ASP A 635 30.39 0.28 11.48
C ASP A 635 29.79 1.48 12.24
N VAL A 636 29.27 2.45 11.47
CA VAL A 636 28.70 3.68 12.00
C VAL A 636 27.25 3.84 11.56
N PHE A 637 26.40 4.12 12.54
CA PHE A 637 24.99 4.42 12.34
C PHE A 637 24.76 5.92 12.25
N TYR A 638 23.88 6.37 11.37
CA TYR A 638 23.42 7.74 11.20
C TYR A 638 21.89 7.78 11.14
N SER A 639 21.27 8.76 11.80
CA SER A 639 19.84 9.06 11.62
C SER A 639 19.56 10.56 11.76
N THR A 640 18.51 11.05 11.08
CA THR A 640 18.15 12.47 11.12
C THR A 640 17.47 12.84 12.44
N ILE A 641 17.72 14.07 12.93
CA ILE A 641 17.04 14.68 14.08
C ILE A 641 16.09 15.78 13.57
N SER A 642 16.66 16.84 13.04
CA SER A 642 15.94 17.99 12.48
C SER A 642 16.88 18.83 11.63
N GLY A 643 16.36 19.48 10.60
CA GLY A 643 17.16 20.27 9.68
C GLY A 643 18.33 19.47 9.12
N TYR A 644 19.56 19.89 9.40
CA TYR A 644 20.81 19.23 8.98
C TYR A 644 21.53 18.50 10.13
N THR A 645 20.86 18.32 11.26
CA THR A 645 21.42 17.63 12.43
C THR A 645 21.07 16.15 12.41
N MET A 646 22.04 15.30 12.72
CA MET A 646 21.92 13.84 12.71
C MET A 646 22.50 13.23 13.98
N ASN A 647 21.91 12.14 14.43
CA ASN A 647 22.56 11.22 15.37
C ASN A 647 23.69 10.45 14.67
N ARG A 648 24.73 10.14 15.42
CA ARG A 648 25.80 9.22 15.03
C ARG A 648 26.08 8.24 16.18
N ALA A 649 26.19 6.95 15.87
CA ALA A 649 26.68 5.94 16.82
C ALA A 649 27.80 5.12 16.16
N THR A 650 28.91 4.98 16.85
CA THR A 650 30.07 4.17 16.44
C THR A 650 30.21 2.93 17.33
N GLY A 651 31.00 1.94 16.87
CA GLY A 651 31.23 0.72 17.62
C GLY A 651 30.07 -0.29 17.53
N LEU A 652 29.37 -0.38 16.42
CA LEU A 652 28.19 -1.25 16.24
C LEU A 652 28.51 -2.74 16.39
N LYS A 653 29.76 -3.16 16.16
CA LYS A 653 30.25 -4.53 16.37
C LYS A 653 30.56 -4.85 17.84
N THR A 654 30.41 -3.88 18.74
CA THR A 654 30.54 -4.11 20.18
C THR A 654 29.19 -4.59 20.77
N ASN A 655 29.26 -5.28 21.89
CA ASN A 655 28.08 -5.74 22.59
C ASN A 655 27.63 -4.66 23.59
N ASN A 656 26.96 -3.59 23.09
CA ASN A 656 26.42 -2.47 23.85
C ASN A 656 27.43 -1.38 24.33
N ALA A 657 28.64 -1.31 23.77
CA ALA A 657 29.61 -0.24 24.05
C ALA A 657 29.60 0.84 22.94
N TYR A 658 28.41 1.31 22.55
CA TYR A 658 28.24 2.30 21.47
C TYR A 658 28.60 3.70 21.93
N VAL A 659 29.40 4.42 21.12
CA VAL A 659 29.66 5.84 21.34
C VAL A 659 28.66 6.67 20.55
N LYS A 660 27.79 7.38 21.25
CA LYS A 660 26.71 8.19 20.68
C LYS A 660 27.08 9.67 20.65
N SER A 661 26.81 10.34 19.56
CA SER A 661 27.06 11.77 19.37
C SER A 661 26.10 12.36 18.36
N THR A 662 26.12 13.68 18.21
CA THR A 662 25.41 14.40 17.15
C THR A 662 26.38 15.06 16.21
N ILE A 663 26.06 15.09 14.93
CA ILE A 663 26.79 15.78 13.87
C ILE A 663 25.86 16.67 13.07
N SER A 664 26.38 17.66 12.38
CA SER A 664 25.57 18.53 11.52
C SER A 664 26.26 18.80 10.19
N ALA A 665 25.48 18.82 9.13
CA ALA A 665 25.92 19.18 7.79
C ALA A 665 25.94 20.71 7.55
N GLY A 666 25.79 21.51 8.57
CA GLY A 666 25.74 22.98 8.49
C GLY A 666 24.47 23.56 9.10
N THR A 667 24.22 24.83 8.83
CA THR A 667 23.03 25.53 9.31
C THR A 667 21.92 25.45 8.27
N ALA A 668 20.75 24.94 8.68
CA ALA A 668 19.53 24.91 7.84
C ALA A 668 18.47 25.85 8.44
N SER A 669 17.79 26.58 7.58
CA SER A 669 16.61 27.35 7.94
C SER A 669 15.42 26.83 7.17
N GLY A 670 14.59 26.00 7.80
CA GLY A 670 13.39 25.41 7.21
C GLY A 670 13.64 24.31 6.16
N ASP A 671 14.87 23.89 5.96
CA ASP A 671 15.27 22.77 5.10
C ASP A 671 15.66 21.57 5.96
N ARG A 672 15.43 20.35 5.47
CA ARG A 672 15.73 19.13 6.23
C ARG A 672 16.32 18.04 5.34
N ILE A 673 17.11 17.17 5.92
CA ILE A 673 17.59 15.97 5.26
C ILE A 673 16.40 15.03 5.01
N SER A 674 16.25 14.59 3.77
CA SER A 674 15.24 13.62 3.32
C SER A 674 15.83 12.27 2.89
N LYS A 675 17.16 12.22 2.69
CA LYS A 675 17.88 10.99 2.37
C LYS A 675 19.31 11.04 2.89
N ILE A 676 19.76 9.92 3.45
CA ILE A 676 21.18 9.67 3.77
C ILE A 676 21.63 8.47 2.90
N SER A 677 22.71 8.64 2.13
CA SER A 677 23.35 7.55 1.38
C SER A 677 24.84 7.54 1.68
N VAL A 678 25.35 6.38 2.06
CA VAL A 678 26.80 6.17 2.33
C VAL A 678 27.47 5.84 1.01
N SER A 679 28.61 6.47 0.75
CA SER A 679 29.47 6.12 -0.38
C SER A 679 30.08 4.73 -0.19
N PRO A 680 29.87 3.78 -1.10
CA PRO A 680 30.52 2.46 -1.02
C PRO A 680 31.98 2.50 -1.45
N TYR A 681 32.47 3.63 -1.95
CA TYR A 681 33.82 3.80 -2.52
C TYR A 681 34.83 4.33 -1.51
N THR A 682 34.38 4.95 -0.41
CA THR A 682 35.23 5.44 0.68
C THR A 682 35.20 4.43 1.82
N THR A 683 36.31 3.69 2.02
CA THR A 683 36.38 2.58 2.98
C THR A 683 37.25 2.87 4.21
N THR A 684 37.88 4.05 4.29
CA THR A 684 38.78 4.47 5.38
C THR A 684 38.16 5.55 6.27
N SER A 685 37.01 6.11 5.86
CA SER A 685 36.21 7.06 6.62
C SER A 685 34.79 7.06 6.07
N SER A 686 33.82 7.55 6.82
CA SER A 686 32.46 7.70 6.31
C SER A 686 32.32 8.90 5.39
N THR A 687 31.90 8.67 4.15
CA THR A 687 31.47 9.73 3.23
C THR A 687 29.96 9.57 2.99
N LEU A 688 29.20 10.60 3.37
CA LEU A 688 27.76 10.64 3.22
C LEU A 688 27.34 11.61 2.10
N PHE A 689 26.33 11.21 1.35
CA PHE A 689 25.58 12.07 0.43
C PHE A 689 24.18 12.27 1.00
N LEU A 690 23.87 13.53 1.35
CA LEU A 690 22.64 13.91 2.01
C LEU A 690 21.74 14.62 1.00
N GLY A 691 20.57 14.03 0.72
CA GLY A 691 19.51 14.69 -0.03
C GLY A 691 18.62 15.52 0.90
N THR A 692 18.04 16.60 0.41
CA THR A 692 17.12 17.43 1.20
C THR A 692 15.72 17.48 0.56
N ASN A 693 14.73 17.86 1.36
CA ASN A 693 13.38 18.11 0.88
C ASN A 693 13.28 19.26 -0.13
N SER A 694 14.31 20.08 -0.29
CA SER A 694 14.35 21.19 -1.25
C SER A 694 15.21 20.91 -2.49
N GLY A 695 15.74 19.68 -2.65
CA GLY A 695 16.53 19.26 -3.82
C GLY A 695 18.02 19.61 -3.73
N LYS A 696 18.56 19.90 -2.54
CA LYS A 696 20.01 20.03 -2.39
C LYS A 696 20.64 18.65 -2.18
N ILE A 697 21.87 18.52 -2.65
CA ILE A 697 22.75 17.40 -2.32
C ILE A 697 23.93 17.96 -1.54
N ILE A 698 24.23 17.37 -0.36
CA ILE A 698 25.36 17.74 0.48
C ILE A 698 26.28 16.54 0.58
N LYS A 699 27.53 16.67 0.16
CA LYS A 699 28.59 15.69 0.40
C LYS A 699 29.25 16.00 1.74
N MET A 700 29.26 15.03 2.64
CA MET A 700 29.90 15.11 3.96
C MET A 700 30.98 14.03 4.04
N ILE A 701 32.23 14.43 4.12
CA ILE A 701 33.38 13.54 4.34
C ILE A 701 33.75 13.47 5.82
N ASN A 702 34.44 12.39 6.23
CA ASN A 702 34.86 12.14 7.62
C ASN A 702 33.69 12.23 8.61
N ALA A 703 32.49 11.74 8.20
CA ALA A 703 31.30 11.81 9.03
C ALA A 703 31.40 10.96 10.30
N ASP A 704 32.26 9.94 10.32
CA ASP A 704 32.59 9.06 11.44
C ASP A 704 33.45 9.76 12.51
N THR A 705 34.19 10.83 12.13
CA THR A 705 35.10 11.55 13.00
C THR A 705 34.76 13.03 13.04
N THR A 706 35.40 13.86 12.22
CA THR A 706 35.21 15.32 12.14
C THR A 706 34.63 15.69 10.77
N PRO A 707 33.31 15.85 10.68
CA PRO A 707 32.61 16.00 9.39
C PRO A 707 32.96 17.34 8.71
N VAL A 708 33.19 17.27 7.39
CA VAL A 708 33.32 18.42 6.51
C VAL A 708 32.28 18.32 5.40
N SER A 709 31.45 19.35 5.26
CA SER A 709 30.32 19.36 4.33
C SER A 709 30.52 20.31 3.17
N THR A 710 30.16 19.86 1.97
CA THR A 710 30.16 20.67 0.73
C THR A 710 28.81 20.51 0.03
N VAL A 711 28.18 21.61 -0.36
CA VAL A 711 26.93 21.57 -1.14
C VAL A 711 27.26 21.37 -2.62
N ILE A 712 26.72 20.32 -3.21
CA ILE A 712 26.77 20.08 -4.65
C ILE A 712 25.63 20.87 -5.32
N ALA A 713 25.94 21.65 -6.35
CA ALA A 713 24.94 22.39 -7.11
C ALA A 713 24.03 21.43 -7.88
N THR A 714 22.73 21.60 -7.79
CA THR A 714 21.73 20.76 -8.47
C THR A 714 20.76 21.60 -9.30
N PRO A 715 20.32 21.12 -10.47
CA PRO A 715 19.36 21.80 -11.34
C PRO A 715 17.90 21.51 -10.98
N PHE A 716 17.65 20.78 -9.88
CA PHE A 716 16.33 20.34 -9.48
C PHE A 716 15.90 20.90 -8.13
N VAL A 717 14.59 20.91 -7.90
CA VAL A 717 13.92 21.35 -6.68
C VAL A 717 12.92 20.27 -6.29
N GLY A 718 12.84 19.92 -4.99
CA GLY A 718 11.89 18.92 -4.50
C GLY A 718 12.52 17.97 -3.49
N ASN A 719 11.73 17.03 -2.99
CA ASN A 719 12.14 16.05 -1.98
C ASN A 719 13.00 14.96 -2.63
N VAL A 720 14.27 14.89 -2.24
CA VAL A 720 15.17 13.82 -2.67
C VAL A 720 14.76 12.53 -1.98
N SER A 721 14.28 11.56 -2.74
CA SER A 721 13.77 10.28 -2.25
C SER A 721 14.83 9.17 -2.22
N ASP A 722 15.76 9.16 -3.19
CA ASP A 722 16.86 8.21 -3.19
C ASP A 722 18.13 8.78 -3.83
N ILE A 723 19.29 8.31 -3.35
CA ILE A 723 20.61 8.60 -3.91
C ILE A 723 21.34 7.27 -4.00
N LYS A 724 21.80 6.91 -5.20
CA LYS A 724 22.59 5.69 -5.47
C LYS A 724 23.82 6.03 -6.29
N PHE A 725 24.75 5.08 -6.35
CA PHE A 725 26.00 5.25 -7.06
C PHE A 725 26.09 4.25 -8.21
N GLY A 726 26.71 4.67 -9.31
CA GLY A 726 27.10 3.83 -10.43
C GLY A 726 28.43 3.13 -10.19
N ALA A 727 29.33 3.11 -11.19
CA ALA A 727 30.63 2.46 -11.11
C ALA A 727 31.69 3.22 -10.28
N SER A 728 31.39 4.45 -9.85
CA SER A 728 32.28 5.28 -9.02
C SER A 728 31.49 6.23 -8.16
N GLU A 729 32.13 6.87 -7.19
CA GLU A 729 31.54 7.92 -6.35
C GLU A 729 31.13 9.16 -7.16
N ASN A 730 31.69 9.37 -8.34
CA ASN A 730 31.32 10.46 -9.24
C ASN A 730 30.07 10.16 -10.06
N GLU A 731 29.67 8.89 -10.18
CA GLU A 731 28.43 8.49 -10.83
C GLU A 731 27.30 8.43 -9.84
N ILE A 732 26.44 9.48 -9.82
CA ILE A 732 25.38 9.63 -8.81
C ILE A 732 24.02 9.65 -9.52
N LEU A 733 23.13 8.78 -9.06
CA LEU A 733 21.73 8.76 -9.44
C LEU A 733 20.91 9.38 -8.32
N VAL A 734 19.99 10.27 -8.67
CA VAL A 734 19.10 10.95 -7.72
C VAL A 734 17.66 10.83 -8.21
N THR A 735 16.77 10.49 -7.27
CA THR A 735 15.34 10.53 -7.54
C THR A 735 14.63 11.54 -6.63
N LEU A 736 13.49 12.05 -7.11
CA LEU A 736 12.60 12.95 -6.39
C LEU A 736 11.22 12.33 -6.28
N SER A 737 10.51 12.60 -5.19
CA SER A 737 9.17 12.05 -4.94
C SER A 737 8.03 13.04 -5.18
N ASN A 738 8.28 14.20 -5.75
CA ASN A 738 7.26 15.21 -5.96
C ASN A 738 6.45 14.98 -7.24
N TYR A 739 5.17 15.37 -7.20
CA TYR A 739 4.38 15.63 -8.41
C TYR A 739 4.75 16.97 -9.03
N GLY A 740 4.52 17.14 -10.34
CA GLY A 740 4.60 18.41 -11.06
C GLY A 740 5.20 18.26 -12.46
N GLU A 741 4.47 18.64 -13.51
CA GLU A 741 4.89 18.51 -14.92
C GLU A 741 6.22 19.19 -15.25
N THR A 742 6.56 20.24 -14.54
CA THR A 742 7.85 20.94 -14.68
C THR A 742 8.95 20.35 -13.80
N MET A 743 8.59 19.48 -12.88
CA MET A 743 9.51 18.71 -12.02
C MET A 743 9.86 17.42 -12.74
N LYS A 744 11.13 17.10 -12.76
CA LYS A 744 11.60 15.81 -13.27
C LYS A 744 12.14 15.02 -12.10
N ASN A 745 11.87 13.74 -12.09
CA ASN A 745 12.09 12.91 -10.91
C ASN A 745 13.30 11.99 -11.00
N VAL A 746 14.02 11.96 -12.12
CA VAL A 746 15.22 11.13 -12.29
C VAL A 746 16.37 11.94 -12.86
N TYR A 747 17.48 11.99 -12.12
CA TYR A 747 18.70 12.71 -12.52
C TYR A 747 19.93 11.82 -12.37
N PHE A 748 20.92 12.09 -13.19
CA PHE A 748 22.21 11.40 -13.21
C PHE A 748 23.36 12.39 -13.43
N THR A 749 24.49 12.17 -12.77
CA THR A 749 25.79 12.81 -13.03
C THR A 749 26.87 11.75 -13.09
N ASN A 750 27.90 11.96 -13.92
CA ASN A 750 29.09 11.14 -13.99
C ASN A 750 30.39 11.91 -13.68
N ASP A 751 30.26 13.14 -13.19
CA ASP A 751 31.35 14.05 -12.84
C ASP A 751 31.26 14.60 -11.42
N GLY A 752 30.65 13.83 -10.49
CA GLY A 752 30.51 14.19 -9.10
C GLY A 752 29.54 15.33 -8.82
N GLY A 753 28.64 15.62 -9.77
CA GLY A 753 27.65 16.68 -9.65
C GLY A 753 28.09 18.03 -10.21
N ALA A 754 29.19 18.09 -10.97
CA ALA A 754 29.57 19.31 -11.71
C ALA A 754 28.55 19.60 -12.81
N THR A 755 28.03 18.56 -13.48
CA THR A 755 26.91 18.62 -14.44
C THR A 755 25.88 17.54 -14.14
N TRP A 756 24.60 17.81 -14.47
CA TRP A 756 23.49 16.88 -14.26
C TRP A 756 22.72 16.64 -15.54
N GLN A 757 22.34 15.41 -15.78
CA GLN A 757 21.49 14.97 -16.88
C GLN A 757 20.11 14.61 -16.34
N ASN A 758 19.07 15.17 -16.97
CA ASN A 758 17.71 14.71 -16.72
C ASN A 758 17.48 13.38 -17.44
N LYS A 759 17.01 12.38 -16.71
CA LYS A 759 16.76 11.02 -17.19
C LYS A 759 15.27 10.61 -17.11
N GLU A 760 14.38 11.57 -17.06
CA GLU A 760 12.92 11.34 -17.05
C GLU A 760 12.41 10.63 -18.30
N GLY A 761 12.90 10.99 -19.47
CA GLY A 761 12.47 10.37 -20.72
C GLY A 761 10.96 10.46 -20.94
N ASN A 762 10.31 9.30 -21.09
CA ASN A 762 8.86 9.16 -21.24
C ASN A 762 8.13 8.80 -19.94
N LEU A 763 8.77 8.91 -18.76
CA LEU A 763 8.07 8.67 -17.50
C LEU A 763 6.88 9.60 -17.34
N PRO A 764 5.73 9.09 -16.87
CA PRO A 764 4.63 9.95 -16.48
C PRO A 764 4.96 10.70 -15.19
N ASP A 765 4.27 11.81 -14.98
CA ASP A 765 4.41 12.61 -13.75
C ASP A 765 3.86 11.86 -12.53
N MET A 766 4.76 11.26 -11.77
CA MET A 766 4.47 10.50 -10.54
C MET A 766 5.68 10.46 -9.63
N PRO A 767 5.51 10.29 -8.30
CA PRO A 767 6.60 10.07 -7.37
C PRO A 767 7.51 8.89 -7.75
N VAL A 768 8.83 9.13 -7.74
CA VAL A 768 9.85 8.08 -7.85
C VAL A 768 10.52 7.95 -6.48
N ARG A 769 10.48 6.77 -5.87
CA ARG A 769 10.86 6.56 -4.45
C ARG A 769 12.17 5.82 -4.27
N ALA A 770 12.56 5.01 -5.23
CA ALA A 770 13.78 4.20 -5.18
C ALA A 770 14.39 4.06 -6.57
N ILE A 771 15.70 3.89 -6.66
CA ILE A 771 16.42 3.66 -7.90
C ILE A 771 17.51 2.61 -7.71
N PHE A 772 17.72 1.79 -8.73
CA PHE A 772 18.79 0.80 -8.80
C PHE A 772 19.36 0.76 -10.21
N MET A 773 20.70 0.92 -10.34
CA MET A 773 21.45 0.71 -11.58
C MET A 773 22.09 -0.67 -11.54
N ASN A 774 21.92 -1.46 -12.60
CA ASN A 774 22.56 -2.77 -12.71
C ASN A 774 24.10 -2.60 -12.77
N PRO A 775 24.86 -3.07 -11.76
CA PRO A 775 26.30 -2.84 -11.71
C PRO A 775 27.08 -3.57 -12.83
N THR A 776 26.50 -4.62 -13.42
CA THR A 776 27.10 -5.36 -14.53
C THR A 776 26.64 -4.84 -15.89
N LYS A 777 25.57 -4.04 -15.94
CA LYS A 777 25.02 -3.47 -17.16
C LYS A 777 24.42 -2.07 -16.88
N PRO A 778 25.22 -1.02 -16.76
CA PRO A 778 24.75 0.32 -16.34
C PRO A 778 23.70 0.96 -17.24
N SER A 779 23.50 0.44 -18.47
CA SER A 779 22.38 0.87 -19.34
C SER A 779 21.01 0.43 -18.80
N GLU A 780 20.98 -0.55 -17.87
CA GLU A 780 19.77 -1.03 -17.22
C GLU A 780 19.58 -0.37 -15.85
N VAL A 781 18.47 0.34 -15.71
CA VAL A 781 18.07 0.98 -14.48
C VAL A 781 16.62 0.61 -14.15
N ILE A 782 16.36 0.33 -12.88
CA ILE A 782 15.03 0.05 -12.33
C ILE A 782 14.70 1.14 -11.33
N ILE A 783 13.44 1.58 -11.32
CA ILE A 783 12.90 2.52 -10.33
C ILE A 783 11.65 1.96 -9.67
N GLY A 784 11.51 2.24 -8.38
CA GLY A 784 10.29 2.03 -7.61
C GLY A 784 9.47 3.32 -7.57
N THR A 785 8.21 3.23 -7.94
CA THR A 785 7.35 4.39 -8.12
C THR A 785 6.05 4.26 -7.33
N GLU A 786 5.20 5.26 -7.42
CA GLU A 786 3.83 5.21 -6.90
C GLU A 786 2.96 4.16 -7.63
N MET A 787 3.34 3.81 -8.87
CA MET A 787 2.64 2.85 -9.73
C MET A 787 3.56 1.69 -10.15
N GLY A 788 4.05 0.95 -9.16
CA GLY A 788 4.85 -0.27 -9.38
C GLY A 788 6.31 0.00 -9.76
N ILE A 789 6.88 -0.99 -10.40
CA ILE A 789 8.27 -0.98 -10.86
C ILE A 789 8.35 -0.60 -12.33
N TRP A 790 9.26 0.31 -12.63
CA TRP A 790 9.59 0.71 -14.00
C TRP A 790 11.06 0.46 -14.29
N GLY A 791 11.38 0.20 -15.54
CA GLY A 791 12.75 -0.07 -15.95
C GLY A 791 13.07 0.52 -17.32
N THR A 792 14.35 0.73 -17.58
CA THR A 792 14.89 1.11 -18.87
C THR A 792 16.14 0.29 -19.20
N ALA A 793 16.34 -0.08 -20.47
CA ALA A 793 17.55 -0.75 -20.97
C ALA A 793 18.49 0.22 -21.71
N ASN A 794 18.10 1.48 -21.86
CA ASN A 794 18.85 2.50 -22.58
C ASN A 794 19.12 3.76 -21.76
N PHE A 795 19.43 3.61 -20.46
CA PHE A 795 19.66 4.72 -19.53
C PHE A 795 20.76 5.69 -19.99
N ALA A 796 21.73 5.21 -20.77
CA ALA A 796 22.77 6.07 -21.33
C ALA A 796 22.22 7.12 -22.34
N ALA A 797 21.04 6.88 -22.94
CA ALA A 797 20.42 7.83 -23.86
C ALA A 797 20.14 9.17 -23.19
N ALA A 798 20.14 10.27 -23.96
CA ALA A 798 19.77 11.60 -23.47
C ALA A 798 18.32 11.62 -22.95
N SER A 799 17.43 10.84 -23.57
CA SER A 799 16.03 10.63 -23.15
C SER A 799 15.76 9.13 -23.10
N PRO A 800 15.91 8.48 -21.95
CA PRO A 800 15.65 7.04 -21.79
C PRO A 800 14.19 6.69 -22.07
N THR A 801 13.98 5.45 -22.53
CA THR A 801 12.62 4.89 -22.67
C THR A 801 12.31 3.98 -21.49
N TRP A 802 11.34 4.38 -20.70
CA TRP A 802 10.86 3.62 -19.55
C TRP A 802 9.63 2.79 -19.90
N ALA A 803 9.55 1.59 -19.32
CA ALA A 803 8.40 0.72 -19.40
C ALA A 803 8.08 0.15 -18.00
N GLN A 804 6.82 -0.24 -17.76
CA GLN A 804 6.41 -0.84 -16.51
C GLN A 804 6.70 -2.35 -16.50
N TYR A 805 7.34 -2.83 -15.43
CA TYR A 805 7.73 -4.23 -15.21
C TYR A 805 7.19 -4.78 -13.88
N SER A 806 5.92 -4.58 -13.64
CA SER A 806 5.26 -4.90 -12.37
C SER A 806 4.58 -6.26 -12.34
N ASP A 807 5.04 -7.24 -13.10
CA ASP A 807 4.46 -8.58 -13.14
C ASP A 807 4.38 -9.19 -11.72
N GLY A 808 3.14 -9.47 -11.27
CA GLY A 808 2.84 -9.95 -9.94
C GLY A 808 2.68 -8.86 -8.87
N ILE A 809 3.55 -7.85 -8.82
CA ILE A 809 3.47 -6.71 -7.88
C ILE A 809 2.22 -5.85 -8.18
N GLY A 810 1.89 -5.68 -9.46
CA GLY A 810 0.83 -4.78 -9.91
C GLY A 810 1.24 -3.31 -9.78
N ASN A 811 0.24 -2.45 -9.69
CA ASN A 811 0.41 -1.00 -9.59
C ASN A 811 0.62 -0.51 -8.15
N THR A 812 1.19 -1.34 -7.28
CA THR A 812 1.40 -0.99 -5.86
C THR A 812 2.58 -0.03 -5.71
N ARG A 813 2.46 0.93 -4.80
CA ARG A 813 3.56 1.79 -4.38
C ARG A 813 4.77 0.95 -3.94
N VAL A 814 5.93 1.21 -4.53
CA VAL A 814 7.22 0.57 -4.19
C VAL A 814 8.05 1.57 -3.37
N THR A 815 8.26 1.26 -2.10
CA THR A 815 8.89 2.16 -1.13
C THR A 815 10.40 2.08 -1.11
N LYS A 816 10.96 0.88 -1.37
CA LYS A 816 12.41 0.65 -1.39
C LYS A 816 12.77 -0.47 -2.37
N ILE A 817 13.89 -0.32 -3.04
CA ILE A 817 14.58 -1.39 -3.78
C ILE A 817 15.94 -1.61 -3.12
N ASP A 818 16.25 -2.87 -2.79
CA ASP A 818 17.55 -3.28 -2.28
C ASP A 818 18.16 -4.39 -3.13
N TYR A 819 19.48 -4.54 -3.10
CA TYR A 819 20.21 -5.48 -3.95
C TYR A 819 21.31 -6.20 -3.19
N ARG A 820 21.35 -7.53 -3.33
CA ARG A 820 22.43 -8.37 -2.80
C ARG A 820 23.31 -8.87 -3.95
N PRO A 821 24.56 -8.36 -4.04
CA PRO A 821 25.46 -8.72 -5.15
C PRO A 821 25.82 -10.20 -5.21
N SER A 822 26.03 -10.85 -4.04
CA SER A 822 26.48 -12.25 -3.96
C SER A 822 25.51 -13.25 -4.62
N THR A 823 24.23 -12.94 -4.64
CA THR A 823 23.17 -13.77 -5.25
C THR A 823 22.43 -13.08 -6.40
N LYS A 824 22.87 -11.87 -6.76
CA LYS A 824 22.19 -11.02 -7.78
C LYS A 824 20.68 -10.90 -7.53
N THR A 825 20.28 -10.79 -6.26
CA THR A 825 18.86 -10.71 -5.83
C THR A 825 18.47 -9.27 -5.62
N LEU A 826 17.39 -8.85 -6.27
CA LEU A 826 16.65 -7.61 -5.96
C LEU A 826 15.55 -7.91 -4.97
N LEU A 827 15.32 -6.99 -4.04
CA LEU A 827 14.18 -6.96 -3.11
C LEU A 827 13.40 -5.68 -3.33
N ALA A 828 12.09 -5.79 -3.52
CA ALA A 828 11.18 -4.67 -3.54
C ALA A 828 10.27 -4.72 -2.32
N ALA A 829 10.27 -3.67 -1.52
CA ALA A 829 9.28 -3.43 -0.49
C ALA A 829 8.10 -2.67 -1.09
N THR A 830 6.87 -3.09 -0.79
CA THR A 830 5.66 -2.44 -1.30
C THR A 830 4.75 -1.97 -0.17
N TYR A 831 4.03 -0.91 -0.42
CA TYR A 831 3.04 -0.39 0.52
C TYR A 831 1.66 -0.96 0.16
N GLY A 832 1.43 -2.24 0.53
CA GLY A 832 0.14 -2.92 0.36
C GLY A 832 0.15 -4.28 -0.37
N ARG A 833 1.32 -4.75 -0.83
CA ARG A 833 1.47 -6.10 -1.41
C ARG A 833 2.72 -6.81 -0.87
N GLY A 834 3.13 -6.45 0.36
CA GLY A 834 4.25 -7.09 1.04
C GLY A 834 5.59 -6.94 0.32
N ALA A 835 6.43 -7.96 0.40
CA ALA A 835 7.77 -7.99 -0.18
C ALA A 835 7.87 -8.92 -1.38
N TRP A 836 8.71 -8.54 -2.34
CA TRP A 836 8.93 -9.26 -3.60
C TRP A 836 10.41 -9.35 -3.89
N THR A 837 10.85 -10.49 -4.42
CA THR A 837 12.23 -10.66 -4.88
C THR A 837 12.28 -11.01 -6.36
N SER A 838 13.33 -10.53 -7.01
CA SER A 838 13.71 -10.93 -8.36
C SER A 838 15.16 -11.37 -8.34
N THR A 839 15.45 -12.55 -8.86
CA THR A 839 16.79 -13.13 -8.79
C THR A 839 17.30 -13.44 -10.21
N ASN A 840 18.44 -12.91 -10.56
CA ASN A 840 19.12 -13.27 -11.81
C ASN A 840 19.85 -14.61 -11.64
N THR A 841 19.10 -15.69 -11.37
CA THR A 841 19.66 -17.02 -11.31
C THR A 841 19.67 -17.66 -12.69
N ASN A 842 20.76 -18.33 -13.04
CA ASN A 842 20.82 -19.33 -14.11
C ASN A 842 19.99 -20.59 -13.73
N VAL A 843 18.78 -20.45 -13.24
CA VAL A 843 17.86 -21.56 -13.24
C VAL A 843 17.53 -21.79 -14.70
N LEU A 844 17.72 -23.01 -15.16
CA LEU A 844 17.16 -23.53 -16.40
C LEU A 844 15.62 -23.38 -16.31
N ALA A 845 15.15 -22.15 -16.37
CA ALA A 845 13.75 -21.88 -16.58
C ALA A 845 13.48 -22.31 -18.02
N VAL A 846 12.69 -23.34 -18.16
CA VAL A 846 12.09 -23.72 -19.43
C VAL A 846 11.35 -22.48 -19.93
N GLN A 847 11.97 -21.73 -20.84
CA GLN A 847 11.27 -20.67 -21.55
C GLN A 847 10.15 -21.37 -22.35
N ASN A 848 8.93 -21.19 -21.91
CA ASN A 848 7.81 -21.38 -22.80
C ASN A 848 7.92 -20.30 -23.88
N THR A 849 8.56 -20.62 -24.98
CA THR A 849 8.46 -19.83 -26.20
C THR A 849 6.99 -19.90 -26.64
N ALA A 850 6.24 -18.86 -26.33
CA ALA A 850 4.79 -18.78 -26.60
C ALA A 850 4.45 -18.76 -28.11
N SER A 851 5.44 -18.87 -28.99
CA SER A 851 5.26 -18.82 -30.44
C SER A 851 5.07 -20.17 -31.12
N SER A 852 5.09 -21.30 -30.39
CA SER A 852 4.96 -22.62 -31.03
C SER A 852 4.03 -23.63 -30.34
N LYS A 853 3.21 -23.23 -29.37
CA LYS A 853 2.26 -24.15 -28.72
C LYS A 853 1.23 -24.76 -29.69
N GLU A 854 0.94 -24.11 -30.80
CA GLU A 854 -0.02 -24.63 -31.78
C GLU A 854 0.56 -25.74 -32.67
N ASN A 855 1.89 -25.89 -32.75
CA ASN A 855 2.56 -26.79 -33.69
C ASN A 855 3.18 -28.04 -33.05
N PHE A 856 3.16 -28.19 -31.72
CA PHE A 856 3.74 -29.33 -31.01
C PHE A 856 2.76 -29.95 -30.02
N LYS A 857 2.67 -31.29 -30.01
CA LYS A 857 1.83 -32.04 -29.08
C LYS A 857 2.56 -33.28 -28.59
N ILE A 858 2.66 -33.46 -27.26
CA ILE A 858 3.19 -34.69 -26.65
C ILE A 858 2.06 -35.50 -26.08
N TYR A 859 2.02 -36.79 -26.41
CA TYR A 859 1.01 -37.68 -25.89
C TYR A 859 1.48 -39.15 -25.85
N PRO A 860 0.88 -39.97 -24.96
CA PRO A 860 0.09 -39.56 -23.82
C PRO A 860 0.96 -38.85 -22.78
N ASN A 861 0.41 -37.83 -22.15
CA ASN A 861 1.08 -37.17 -21.01
C ASN A 861 0.03 -36.92 -19.91
N PRO A 862 0.03 -37.67 -18.81
CA PRO A 862 1.06 -38.66 -18.35
C PRO A 862 1.17 -39.95 -19.19
N SER A 863 2.39 -40.47 -19.28
CA SER A 863 2.74 -41.67 -20.01
C SER A 863 3.04 -42.87 -19.11
N ARG A 864 2.92 -44.10 -19.66
CA ARG A 864 3.38 -45.34 -18.99
C ARG A 864 4.67 -45.90 -19.63
N GLY A 865 5.47 -45.03 -20.25
CA GLY A 865 6.74 -45.41 -20.86
C GLY A 865 6.80 -45.18 -22.38
N SER A 866 5.66 -45.02 -23.07
CA SER A 866 5.63 -44.65 -24.49
C SER A 866 5.18 -43.20 -24.65
N LEU A 867 5.90 -42.44 -25.46
CA LEU A 867 5.65 -41.04 -25.78
C LEU A 867 5.67 -40.84 -27.30
N TYR A 868 4.79 -39.98 -27.78
CA TYR A 868 4.76 -39.51 -29.16
C TYR A 868 4.93 -38.00 -29.17
N ILE A 869 5.63 -37.47 -30.15
CA ILE A 869 5.69 -36.02 -30.40
C ILE A 869 5.06 -35.75 -31.76
N LYS A 870 4.03 -34.96 -31.82
CA LYS A 870 3.40 -34.48 -33.05
C LYS A 870 3.85 -33.05 -33.32
N TYR A 871 4.27 -32.80 -34.56
CA TYR A 871 4.66 -31.48 -35.04
C TYR A 871 4.42 -31.35 -36.55
N GLU A 872 4.53 -30.14 -37.08
CA GLU A 872 4.31 -29.82 -38.48
C GLU A 872 5.54 -30.20 -39.32
N GLU A 873 5.44 -31.29 -40.10
CA GLU A 873 6.54 -31.85 -40.90
C GLU A 873 7.03 -30.92 -42.02
N SER A 874 6.20 -29.96 -42.43
CA SER A 874 6.60 -28.92 -43.40
C SER A 874 7.68 -27.97 -42.80
N LYS A 875 7.71 -27.84 -41.49
CA LYS A 875 8.67 -26.98 -40.76
C LYS A 875 9.88 -27.76 -40.26
N PHE A 876 9.67 -29.01 -39.82
CA PHE A 876 10.76 -29.82 -39.22
C PHE A 876 10.70 -31.25 -39.77
N ARG A 877 11.74 -31.70 -40.45
CA ARG A 877 11.77 -33.05 -40.99
C ARG A 877 11.94 -34.13 -39.93
N LYS A 878 12.90 -33.91 -39.00
CA LYS A 878 13.18 -34.80 -37.87
C LYS A 878 13.80 -33.98 -36.74
N LEU A 879 13.48 -34.34 -35.49
CA LEU A 879 13.98 -33.64 -34.32
C LEU A 879 14.81 -34.54 -33.40
N ASN A 880 15.73 -33.95 -32.65
CA ASN A 880 16.45 -34.64 -31.59
C ASN A 880 15.71 -34.42 -30.28
N ILE A 881 15.33 -35.49 -29.60
CA ILE A 881 14.54 -35.45 -28.39
C ILE A 881 15.41 -35.87 -27.19
N SER A 882 15.40 -35.07 -26.14
CA SER A 882 16.03 -35.37 -24.87
C SER A 882 15.07 -35.20 -23.71
N LEU A 883 15.16 -36.06 -22.68
CA LEU A 883 14.47 -35.90 -21.41
C LEU A 883 15.49 -35.65 -20.28
N PHE A 884 15.17 -34.72 -19.43
CA PHE A 884 15.97 -34.33 -18.25
C PHE A 884 15.15 -34.58 -16.99
N ASP A 885 15.82 -35.08 -15.92
CA ASP A 885 15.20 -35.20 -14.60
C ASP A 885 15.16 -33.85 -13.85
N ALA A 886 14.59 -33.84 -12.64
CA ALA A 886 14.46 -32.62 -11.81
C ALA A 886 15.81 -32.01 -11.41
N SER A 887 16.93 -32.75 -11.51
CA SER A 887 18.28 -32.22 -11.27
C SER A 887 18.93 -31.59 -12.51
N GLY A 888 18.26 -31.68 -13.67
CA GLY A 888 18.80 -31.21 -14.95
C GLY A 888 19.70 -32.21 -15.65
N LYS A 889 19.84 -33.46 -15.12
CA LYS A 889 20.59 -34.52 -15.74
C LYS A 889 19.82 -35.09 -16.93
N LYS A 890 20.47 -35.20 -18.09
CA LYS A 890 19.90 -35.87 -19.27
C LYS A 890 19.78 -37.37 -18.99
N VAL A 891 18.59 -37.89 -19.00
CA VAL A 891 18.26 -39.30 -18.67
C VAL A 891 17.73 -40.10 -19.86
N PHE A 892 17.38 -39.43 -20.95
CA PHE A 892 16.97 -40.05 -22.20
C PHE A 892 17.38 -39.17 -23.38
N ALA A 893 17.76 -39.76 -24.48
CA ALA A 893 17.98 -39.05 -25.75
C ALA A 893 17.65 -39.97 -26.92
N ARG A 894 17.00 -39.41 -27.94
CA ARG A 894 16.76 -40.06 -29.22
C ARG A 894 16.89 -39.02 -30.34
N ASN A 895 17.71 -39.31 -31.29
CA ASN A 895 17.96 -38.44 -32.43
C ASN A 895 17.07 -38.82 -33.62
N ASN A 896 16.79 -37.86 -34.48
CA ASN A 896 16.05 -38.02 -35.73
C ASN A 896 14.66 -38.60 -35.56
N VAL A 897 13.91 -38.19 -34.55
CA VAL A 897 12.52 -38.59 -34.27
C VAL A 897 11.61 -37.89 -35.26
N GLY A 898 10.77 -38.64 -35.97
CA GLY A 898 9.72 -38.12 -36.85
C GLY A 898 8.47 -37.69 -36.10
N SER A 899 7.59 -36.94 -36.77
CA SER A 899 6.29 -36.60 -36.22
C SER A 899 5.43 -37.85 -36.02
N ASP A 900 4.78 -37.96 -34.86
CA ASP A 900 3.95 -39.13 -34.45
C ASP A 900 4.76 -40.43 -34.31
N GLU A 901 6.11 -40.38 -34.24
CA GLU A 901 6.94 -41.56 -34.02
C GLU A 901 6.99 -41.95 -32.53
N GLU A 902 6.81 -43.26 -32.23
CA GLU A 902 6.85 -43.74 -30.85
C GLU A 902 8.22 -43.70 -30.26
N MET A 903 8.35 -43.13 -29.07
CA MET A 903 9.53 -43.13 -28.23
C MET A 903 9.24 -43.99 -27.00
N ILE A 904 9.93 -45.17 -26.88
CA ILE A 904 9.82 -46.01 -25.70
C ILE A 904 10.86 -45.51 -24.69
N THR A 905 10.45 -45.14 -23.48
CA THR A 905 11.33 -44.74 -22.38
C THR A 905 11.24 -45.78 -21.27
N THR A 906 12.40 -46.18 -20.75
CA THR A 906 12.52 -47.09 -19.59
C THR A 906 12.77 -46.31 -18.29
N LEU A 907 12.34 -45.05 -18.26
CA LEU A 907 12.56 -44.15 -17.15
C LEU A 907 11.66 -44.48 -15.94
N PRO A 908 12.16 -44.33 -14.72
CA PRO A 908 11.34 -44.46 -13.52
C PRO A 908 10.15 -43.51 -13.52
N LYS A 909 9.16 -43.83 -12.70
CA LYS A 909 8.02 -42.91 -12.45
C LYS A 909 8.56 -41.59 -11.94
N GLY A 910 8.12 -40.50 -12.52
CA GLY A 910 8.62 -39.19 -12.16
C GLY A 910 8.22 -38.08 -13.11
N PHE A 911 8.67 -36.89 -12.77
CA PHE A 911 8.54 -35.67 -13.56
C PHE A 911 9.83 -35.43 -14.37
N TYR A 912 9.68 -35.17 -15.66
CA TYR A 912 10.76 -34.95 -16.59
C TYR A 912 10.50 -33.72 -17.46
N ILE A 913 11.53 -33.12 -18.00
CA ILE A 913 11.45 -32.09 -19.02
C ILE A 913 11.88 -32.65 -20.37
N LEU A 914 10.98 -32.64 -21.33
CA LEU A 914 11.28 -32.96 -22.71
C LEU A 914 11.81 -31.71 -23.43
N LYS A 915 12.91 -31.89 -24.16
CA LYS A 915 13.50 -30.90 -25.06
C LYS A 915 13.57 -31.46 -26.47
N ALA A 916 13.01 -30.76 -27.46
CA ALA A 916 13.08 -31.05 -28.85
C ALA A 916 14.00 -30.04 -29.56
N GLU A 917 14.93 -30.54 -30.36
CA GLU A 917 15.99 -29.75 -31.05
C GLU A 917 15.99 -30.03 -32.55
N ASN A 918 16.14 -28.97 -33.36
CA ASN A 918 16.44 -29.04 -34.78
C ASN A 918 17.90 -28.60 -34.96
N GLY A 919 18.79 -29.59 -35.19
CA GLY A 919 20.23 -29.34 -35.10
C GLY A 919 20.65 -28.93 -33.69
N THR A 920 21.17 -27.74 -33.55
CA THR A 920 21.60 -27.16 -32.27
C THR A 920 20.51 -26.23 -31.64
N GLU A 921 19.41 -25.96 -32.37
CA GLU A 921 18.36 -25.05 -31.94
C GLU A 921 17.28 -25.80 -31.19
N THR A 922 16.92 -25.33 -30.00
CA THR A 922 15.76 -25.84 -29.22
C THR A 922 14.49 -25.25 -29.81
N VAL A 923 13.65 -26.11 -30.40
CA VAL A 923 12.39 -25.70 -31.03
C VAL A 923 11.16 -25.93 -30.15
N TYR A 924 11.26 -26.82 -29.14
CA TYR A 924 10.16 -27.07 -28.21
C TYR A 924 10.64 -27.64 -26.88
N THR A 925 9.99 -27.27 -25.81
CA THR A 925 10.25 -27.79 -24.46
C THR A 925 8.93 -27.89 -23.68
N THR A 926 8.71 -29.04 -23.00
CA THR A 926 7.49 -29.26 -22.25
C THR A 926 7.70 -30.24 -21.08
N PRO A 927 6.94 -30.15 -19.98
CA PRO A 927 6.95 -31.15 -18.94
C PRO A 927 6.29 -32.46 -19.41
N VAL A 928 6.85 -33.59 -18.96
CA VAL A 928 6.36 -34.95 -19.19
C VAL A 928 6.30 -35.71 -17.87
N ILE A 929 5.21 -36.39 -17.62
CA ILE A 929 5.01 -37.24 -16.44
C ILE A 929 5.03 -38.71 -16.87
N ILE A 930 5.92 -39.52 -16.27
CA ILE A 930 5.94 -40.99 -16.39
C ILE A 930 5.27 -41.57 -15.13
N ARG A 931 4.29 -42.46 -15.33
CA ARG A 931 3.48 -43.08 -14.25
C ARG A 931 3.70 -44.57 -14.09
#